data_f188807b6eb766b179cc60207fba963b
#
_entry.id   f188807b6eb766b179cc60207fba963b
#
_cell.length_a   1.000
_cell.length_b   1.000
_cell.length_c   1.000
_cell.angle_alpha   90.00
_cell.angle_beta   90.00
_cell.angle_gamma   90.00
#
_symmetry.space_group_name_H-M   'P 1'
#
loop_
_entity.id
_entity.type
_entity.pdbx_description
1 polymer ?
#
loop_
_entity_poly.entity_id
_entity_poly.type
_entity_poly.pdbx_seq_one_letter_code
_entity_poly.pdbx_strand_id
1 'polypeptide(L)'
;MAMNFKEGRWNHEINVTDFVKTNITPYEGDASFLVGPTERTKAVWNKCLEALAEERANNGVRSLDPSTVSTITSFAPGYIDKENEVIVGLQTDEVLRRAIKPFGGIKVVEKACRENGVEVDPKVKDIFTHYRKTHNDGVFDAYTEEIRSFRSLGFLTGLPDNYARGRIIGDYRRLALYGLDRLIEAKQNDLRHLTGPMTDARIRLREEVAEQIKALKEIKVMGEQYGLELGRPAHNAQEAVQWVYMAYLAAVKEQDGAAMSLGNVSSFLDIYIEYDMAHGLIDEAHAQELIDQFVIKLRMVRHLRMQAYTDIFAGDPTWVTESIGGRFNNGRTKVTKTSFRFLQTLYNLGPSPEPNLTVLWSPELPEGFKNFCAQVSIDTSSIQYENDDLMREVRNSDDYGIACCVSYQDIGRHIQFFGARCNLAKALLLAINGGRCENTGTLMVKDIPALSGDVLNFEEVLANYKKVLKEMARVYNEAMNIIHYMHDKYYYEKAQMAFVDTDPVINLAYGVAGMSIAVDSLSAIKHAKVTARRNDIGLTEGFDIEGEFPCFGNDDDRVDHLAVDLIYYFDEELKKLPVYKNAKPTLSILTITSNVMYGKKTGATPDGRAKGVAFAPGANPMHGRDKNGAIASLSSVAKLRYRDSQDGISNTFSIVPKSLGVDMENRIENLVTMMDGYFVKGAHHLNVNVLNREMLEDAMEHPEKYPQLTIRVSGYAVNFIKLSREHQLEVISRSFHERM
;
A
#
# COMPACT_ATOMS: atom_id res chain seq x y z
N MET A 1 -21.40 17.92 27.51
CA MET A 1 -22.67 18.13 26.76
C MET A 1 -22.67 17.17 25.59
N ALA A 2 -23.81 16.57 25.22
CA ALA A 2 -23.88 15.82 23.99
C ALA A 2 -23.62 16.76 22.81
N MET A 3 -22.76 16.38 21.87
CA MET A 3 -22.50 17.15 20.66
C MET A 3 -23.79 17.19 19.80
N ASN A 4 -24.15 18.36 19.33
CA ASN A 4 -25.40 18.56 18.56
C ASN A 4 -25.07 18.65 17.07
N PHE A 5 -24.95 17.49 16.43
CA PHE A 5 -24.74 17.40 15.00
C PHE A 5 -26.07 17.46 14.22
N LYS A 6 -26.00 17.84 12.95
CA LYS A 6 -27.17 17.82 12.06
C LYS A 6 -27.66 16.39 11.87
N GLU A 7 -28.98 16.21 11.99
CA GLU A 7 -29.60 14.89 11.80
C GLU A 7 -29.50 14.41 10.34
N GLY A 8 -29.49 13.08 10.20
CA GLY A 8 -29.41 12.39 8.93
C GLY A 8 -29.72 10.90 9.10
N ARG A 9 -29.51 10.12 8.04
CA ARG A 9 -29.68 8.66 8.10
C ARG A 9 -28.75 8.00 9.11
N TRP A 10 -27.57 8.59 9.33
CA TRP A 10 -26.59 8.13 10.31
C TRP A 10 -27.14 7.99 11.74
N ASN A 11 -28.21 8.71 12.09
CA ASN A 11 -28.86 8.57 13.39
C ASN A 11 -29.59 7.22 13.54
N HIS A 12 -30.06 6.64 12.44
CA HIS A 12 -30.92 5.47 12.41
C HIS A 12 -30.21 4.18 11.94
N GLU A 13 -29.19 4.32 11.13
CA GLU A 13 -28.39 3.23 10.58
C GLU A 13 -26.88 3.48 10.75
N ILE A 14 -26.04 2.44 10.59
CA ILE A 14 -24.59 2.62 10.57
C ILE A 14 -24.19 3.21 9.22
N ASN A 15 -24.00 4.52 9.17
CA ASN A 15 -23.76 5.29 7.94
C ASN A 15 -22.88 6.51 8.18
N VAL A 16 -21.55 6.28 8.27
CA VAL A 16 -20.56 7.33 8.47
C VAL A 16 -20.50 8.29 7.28
N THR A 17 -20.70 7.77 6.07
CA THR A 17 -20.73 8.57 4.84
C THR A 17 -21.78 9.68 4.92
N ASP A 18 -22.99 9.34 5.38
CA ASP A 18 -24.08 10.31 5.55
C ASP A 18 -23.76 11.35 6.65
N PHE A 19 -23.15 10.92 7.75
CA PHE A 19 -22.68 11.80 8.80
C PHE A 19 -21.67 12.84 8.27
N VAL A 20 -20.65 12.40 7.56
CA VAL A 20 -19.63 13.28 6.99
C VAL A 20 -20.25 14.25 5.98
N LYS A 21 -21.06 13.76 5.03
CA LYS A 21 -21.72 14.60 4.02
C LYS A 21 -22.60 15.69 4.63
N THR A 22 -23.25 15.38 5.74
CA THR A 22 -24.21 16.28 6.40
C THR A 22 -23.52 17.32 7.28
N ASN A 23 -22.40 16.95 7.92
CA ASN A 23 -21.80 17.77 8.98
C ASN A 23 -20.48 18.43 8.62
N ILE A 24 -19.79 18.01 7.55
CA ILE A 24 -18.50 18.57 7.14
C ILE A 24 -18.61 20.06 6.79
N THR A 25 -17.63 20.84 7.20
CA THR A 25 -17.43 22.23 6.79
C THR A 25 -16.19 22.31 5.89
N PRO A 26 -16.35 22.42 4.56
CA PRO A 26 -15.22 22.59 3.66
C PRO A 26 -14.39 23.83 3.99
N TYR A 27 -13.08 23.74 3.77
CA TYR A 27 -12.16 24.85 3.95
C TYR A 27 -11.51 25.22 2.61
N GLU A 28 -11.66 26.47 2.21
CA GLU A 28 -11.16 27.03 0.93
C GLU A 28 -10.00 28.01 1.12
N GLY A 29 -9.53 28.20 2.36
CA GLY A 29 -8.40 29.08 2.69
C GLY A 29 -7.04 28.40 2.48
N ASP A 30 -6.02 29.01 3.08
CA ASP A 30 -4.63 28.56 3.00
C ASP A 30 -4.10 28.02 4.33
N ALA A 31 -2.79 27.74 4.39
CA ALA A 31 -2.10 27.17 5.54
C ALA A 31 -1.77 28.18 6.67
N SER A 32 -2.20 29.44 6.59
CA SER A 32 -1.80 30.50 7.52
C SER A 32 -2.28 30.31 8.96
N PHE A 33 -3.30 29.48 9.20
CA PHE A 33 -3.82 29.16 10.53
C PHE A 33 -2.99 28.10 11.26
N LEU A 34 -2.13 27.36 10.56
CA LEU A 34 -1.36 26.25 11.13
C LEU A 34 -0.37 26.71 12.17
N VAL A 35 -0.15 25.87 13.17
CA VAL A 35 0.75 26.15 14.29
C VAL A 35 1.79 25.04 14.48
N GLY A 36 2.87 25.38 15.17
CA GLY A 36 3.90 24.41 15.54
C GLY A 36 3.43 23.42 16.65
N PRO A 37 4.28 22.43 16.99
CA PRO A 37 3.96 21.44 18.02
C PRO A 37 3.92 22.05 19.42
N THR A 38 2.99 21.58 20.25
CA THR A 38 2.95 21.96 21.68
C THR A 38 4.14 21.40 22.45
N GLU A 39 4.39 21.90 23.68
CA GLU A 39 5.45 21.37 24.54
C GLU A 39 5.20 19.91 24.90
N ARG A 40 3.95 19.49 25.10
CA ARG A 40 3.61 18.08 25.34
C ARG A 40 3.94 17.21 24.14
N THR A 41 3.58 17.65 22.94
CA THR A 41 3.93 16.95 21.69
C THR A 41 5.45 16.82 21.53
N LYS A 42 6.21 17.90 21.80
CA LYS A 42 7.68 17.85 21.77
C LYS A 42 8.25 16.85 22.77
N ALA A 43 7.71 16.81 24.00
CA ALA A 43 8.16 15.87 25.04
C ALA A 43 7.93 14.41 24.60
N VAL A 44 6.73 14.08 24.10
CA VAL A 44 6.41 12.75 23.59
C VAL A 44 7.29 12.39 22.38
N TRP A 45 7.46 13.32 21.45
CA TRP A 45 8.26 13.07 20.23
C TRP A 45 9.74 12.88 20.55
N ASN A 46 10.31 13.62 21.49
CA ASN A 46 11.69 13.44 21.92
C ASN A 46 11.95 12.04 22.47
N LYS A 47 11.04 11.51 23.30
CA LYS A 47 11.12 10.10 23.77
C LYS A 47 11.04 9.10 22.61
N CYS A 48 10.23 9.39 21.59
CA CYS A 48 10.20 8.57 20.38
C CYS A 48 11.53 8.62 19.63
N LEU A 49 12.15 9.79 19.49
CA LEU A 49 13.45 9.94 18.83
C LEU A 49 14.56 9.18 19.56
N GLU A 50 14.56 9.19 20.90
CA GLU A 50 15.46 8.38 21.72
C GLU A 50 15.25 6.88 21.45
N ALA A 51 14.01 6.39 21.49
CA ALA A 51 13.69 5.00 21.21
C ALA A 51 14.05 4.59 19.77
N LEU A 52 13.87 5.46 18.79
CA LEU A 52 14.29 5.25 17.40
C LEU A 52 15.82 5.22 17.25
N ALA A 53 16.55 6.01 18.07
CA ALA A 53 18.02 5.97 18.08
C ALA A 53 18.52 4.65 18.68
N GLU A 54 17.91 4.17 19.75
CA GLU A 54 18.19 2.83 20.33
C GLU A 54 17.89 1.72 19.33
N GLU A 55 16.74 1.77 18.62
CA GLU A 55 16.38 0.82 17.57
C GLU A 55 17.47 0.74 16.49
N ARG A 56 17.98 1.90 16.04
CA ARG A 56 19.07 1.97 15.05
C ARG A 56 20.38 1.40 15.58
N ALA A 57 20.73 1.72 16.81
CA ALA A 57 21.95 1.21 17.46
C ALA A 57 21.92 -0.32 17.64
N ASN A 58 20.72 -0.89 17.77
CA ASN A 58 20.50 -2.33 17.95
C ASN A 58 20.10 -3.06 16.64
N ASN A 59 20.67 -2.68 15.52
CA ASN A 59 20.45 -3.32 14.21
C ASN A 59 18.97 -3.35 13.78
N GLY A 60 18.19 -2.34 14.14
CA GLY A 60 16.80 -2.16 13.71
C GLY A 60 15.77 -2.84 14.62
N VAL A 61 16.14 -3.40 15.76
CA VAL A 61 15.22 -3.98 16.74
C VAL A 61 15.55 -3.47 18.15
N ARG A 62 14.68 -2.62 18.70
CA ARG A 62 14.87 -2.10 20.06
C ARG A 62 14.60 -3.18 21.13
N SER A 63 13.50 -3.87 21.00
CA SER A 63 13.03 -4.87 21.99
C SER A 63 12.10 -5.88 21.31
N LEU A 64 12.08 -7.10 21.80
CA LEU A 64 11.31 -8.23 21.27
C LEU A 64 10.77 -9.08 22.42
N ASP A 65 9.48 -9.42 22.38
CA ASP A 65 8.88 -10.43 23.25
C ASP A 65 8.76 -11.77 22.50
N PRO A 66 9.53 -12.79 22.87
CA PRO A 66 9.50 -14.11 22.24
C PRO A 66 8.46 -15.07 22.85
N SER A 67 7.68 -14.61 23.83
CA SER A 67 6.82 -15.47 24.65
C SER A 67 5.32 -15.16 24.56
N THR A 68 4.96 -13.95 24.16
CA THR A 68 3.55 -13.54 24.08
C THR A 68 3.07 -13.49 22.64
N VAL A 69 2.04 -14.28 22.31
CA VAL A 69 1.31 -14.15 21.05
C VAL A 69 0.38 -12.96 21.16
N SER A 70 0.55 -12.00 20.26
CA SER A 70 -0.21 -10.75 20.26
C SER A 70 -1.68 -10.97 19.93
N THR A 71 -2.54 -10.50 20.83
CA THR A 71 -3.99 -10.39 20.64
C THR A 71 -4.44 -9.01 21.09
N ILE A 72 -5.72 -8.69 20.93
CA ILE A 72 -6.27 -7.39 21.34
C ILE A 72 -5.96 -7.08 22.82
N THR A 73 -5.98 -8.09 23.69
CA THR A 73 -5.87 -7.94 25.14
C THR A 73 -4.63 -8.58 25.77
N SER A 74 -3.66 -9.06 24.97
CA SER A 74 -2.52 -9.85 25.49
C SER A 74 -1.46 -9.05 26.24
N PHE A 75 -1.39 -7.73 26.05
CA PHE A 75 -0.42 -6.86 26.70
C PHE A 75 -1.11 -5.89 27.66
N ALA A 76 -0.45 -5.59 28.76
CA ALA A 76 -0.82 -4.49 29.66
C ALA A 76 -0.76 -3.15 28.88
N PRO A 77 -1.47 -2.10 29.37
CA PRO A 77 -1.40 -0.77 28.77
C PRO A 77 0.02 -0.23 28.69
N GLY A 78 0.45 0.14 27.46
CA GLY A 78 1.74 0.75 27.19
C GLY A 78 1.60 2.25 26.91
N TYR A 79 2.64 3.00 27.24
CA TYR A 79 2.74 4.44 27.06
C TYR A 79 4.12 4.82 26.54
N ILE A 80 4.20 5.90 25.76
CA ILE A 80 5.47 6.57 25.42
C ILE A 80 5.86 7.51 26.55
N ASP A 81 4.93 8.38 26.93
CA ASP A 81 5.04 9.34 28.04
C ASP A 81 3.67 9.58 28.68
N LYS A 82 3.36 8.83 29.72
CA LYS A 82 2.02 8.83 30.31
C LYS A 82 1.52 10.21 30.78
N GLU A 83 2.43 11.12 31.10
CA GLU A 83 2.08 12.45 31.60
C GLU A 83 1.77 13.43 30.47
N ASN A 84 2.39 13.26 29.30
CA ASN A 84 2.30 14.17 28.18
C ASN A 84 1.44 13.66 27.02
N GLU A 85 1.05 12.38 27.03
CA GLU A 85 0.19 11.83 25.98
C GLU A 85 -1.26 12.30 26.12
N VAL A 86 -1.81 12.85 25.04
CA VAL A 86 -3.25 13.13 24.91
C VAL A 86 -3.98 12.02 24.13
N ILE A 87 -3.25 11.24 23.35
CA ILE A 87 -3.73 10.02 22.68
C ILE A 87 -2.91 8.86 23.23
N VAL A 88 -3.56 7.92 23.93
CA VAL A 88 -2.92 6.80 24.60
C VAL A 88 -3.05 5.49 23.83
N GLY A 89 -2.17 4.54 24.13
CA GLY A 89 -2.19 3.19 23.61
C GLY A 89 -0.95 2.84 22.80
N LEU A 90 -0.42 1.63 23.01
CA LEU A 90 0.66 1.03 22.25
C LEU A 90 0.29 -0.38 21.82
N GLN A 91 0.97 -0.86 20.82
CA GLN A 91 0.84 -2.23 20.29
C GLN A 91 1.18 -3.29 21.36
N THR A 92 2.17 -2.99 22.19
CA THR A 92 2.59 -3.78 23.34
C THR A 92 2.63 -2.90 24.60
N ASP A 93 3.17 -3.38 25.68
CA ASP A 93 3.39 -2.64 26.93
C ASP A 93 4.60 -1.70 26.88
N GLU A 94 5.40 -1.74 25.77
CA GLU A 94 6.60 -0.93 25.60
C GLU A 94 6.72 -0.39 24.17
N VAL A 95 7.22 0.84 24.02
CA VAL A 95 7.42 1.48 22.72
C VAL A 95 8.43 0.71 21.85
N LEU A 96 8.09 0.53 20.57
CA LEU A 96 8.87 -0.21 19.55
C LEU A 96 9.17 -1.68 19.92
N ARG A 97 8.53 -2.26 20.95
CA ARG A 97 8.65 -3.69 21.23
C ARG A 97 7.91 -4.50 20.18
N ARG A 98 8.58 -5.50 19.63
CA ARG A 98 8.01 -6.45 18.65
C ARG A 98 7.43 -7.66 19.37
N ALA A 99 6.29 -8.14 18.90
CA ALA A 99 5.60 -9.29 19.48
C ALA A 99 5.31 -10.35 18.41
N ILE A 100 5.14 -11.60 18.85
CA ILE A 100 4.77 -12.72 17.99
C ILE A 100 3.35 -12.50 17.47
N LYS A 101 3.17 -12.50 16.16
CA LYS A 101 1.85 -12.47 15.52
C LYS A 101 1.31 -13.87 15.28
N PRO A 102 0.00 -14.07 15.31
CA PRO A 102 -0.59 -15.40 15.23
C PRO A 102 -0.59 -16.04 13.84
N PHE A 103 -0.05 -15.39 12.82
CA PHE A 103 0.07 -15.93 11.46
C PHE A 103 1.53 -15.99 11.01
N GLY A 104 1.79 -16.59 9.86
CA GLY A 104 3.14 -16.80 9.34
C GLY A 104 3.83 -18.07 9.85
N GLY A 105 3.18 -18.90 10.65
CA GLY A 105 3.65 -20.19 11.12
C GLY A 105 4.83 -20.13 12.09
N ILE A 106 5.09 -21.25 12.78
CA ILE A 106 6.17 -21.32 13.79
C ILE A 106 7.57 -21.15 13.18
N LYS A 107 7.79 -21.65 11.96
CA LYS A 107 9.09 -21.51 11.28
C LYS A 107 9.47 -20.08 11.00
N VAL A 108 8.47 -19.22 10.67
CA VAL A 108 8.69 -17.80 10.45
C VAL A 108 9.01 -17.10 11.77
N VAL A 109 8.28 -17.42 12.85
CA VAL A 109 8.52 -16.89 14.20
C VAL A 109 9.91 -17.31 14.72
N GLU A 110 10.26 -18.58 14.64
CA GLU A 110 11.59 -19.09 15.06
C GLU A 110 12.73 -18.43 14.30
N LYS A 111 12.57 -18.25 12.99
CA LYS A 111 13.59 -17.57 12.19
C LYS A 111 13.74 -16.12 12.59
N ALA A 112 12.63 -15.38 12.74
CA ALA A 112 12.67 -13.99 13.15
C ALA A 112 13.27 -13.80 14.57
N CYS A 113 12.92 -14.66 15.53
CA CYS A 113 13.50 -14.63 16.86
C CYS A 113 15.01 -14.91 16.82
N ARG A 114 15.44 -15.94 16.09
CA ARG A 114 16.86 -16.33 15.98
C ARG A 114 17.70 -15.25 15.32
N GLU A 115 17.20 -14.60 14.27
CA GLU A 115 17.87 -13.47 13.60
C GLU A 115 18.08 -12.28 14.57
N ASN A 116 17.27 -12.19 15.64
CA ASN A 116 17.39 -11.20 16.70
C ASN A 116 18.06 -11.73 17.97
N GLY A 117 18.71 -12.90 17.92
CA GLY A 117 19.47 -13.45 19.04
C GLY A 117 18.66 -14.00 20.20
N VAL A 118 17.37 -14.28 20.01
CA VAL A 118 16.47 -14.84 21.03
C VAL A 118 15.82 -16.14 20.54
N GLU A 119 15.43 -16.99 21.51
CA GLU A 119 14.68 -18.21 21.21
C GLU A 119 13.20 -18.01 21.53
N VAL A 120 12.33 -18.59 20.71
CA VAL A 120 10.88 -18.58 20.96
C VAL A 120 10.55 -19.41 22.19
N ASP A 121 9.61 -18.95 23.01
CA ASP A 121 9.14 -19.68 24.19
C ASP A 121 8.68 -21.11 23.80
N PRO A 122 9.15 -22.16 24.52
CA PRO A 122 8.79 -23.55 24.22
C PRO A 122 7.29 -23.84 24.21
N LYS A 123 6.48 -23.13 25.03
CA LYS A 123 5.02 -23.30 25.05
C LYS A 123 4.39 -22.73 23.77
N VAL A 124 4.87 -21.57 23.31
CA VAL A 124 4.41 -20.99 22.04
C VAL A 124 4.75 -21.93 20.89
N LYS A 125 5.99 -22.44 20.87
CA LYS A 125 6.40 -23.43 19.88
C LYS A 125 5.52 -24.67 19.88
N ASP A 126 5.22 -25.23 21.05
CA ASP A 126 4.37 -26.40 21.21
C ASP A 126 2.96 -26.17 20.69
N ILE A 127 2.35 -25.03 21.04
CA ILE A 127 1.02 -24.64 20.56
C ILE A 127 0.96 -24.56 19.03
N PHE A 128 1.92 -23.87 18.42
CA PHE A 128 1.99 -23.70 16.96
C PHE A 128 2.35 -24.99 16.21
N THR A 129 3.00 -25.94 16.87
CA THR A 129 3.39 -27.21 16.26
C THR A 129 2.30 -28.28 16.36
N HIS A 130 1.66 -28.40 17.52
CA HIS A 130 0.79 -29.54 17.84
C HIS A 130 -0.70 -29.21 17.94
N TYR A 131 -1.07 -27.95 18.30
CA TYR A 131 -2.45 -27.61 18.60
C TYR A 131 -3.05 -26.60 17.62
N ARG A 132 -2.23 -25.97 16.81
CA ARG A 132 -2.67 -24.90 15.93
C ARG A 132 -2.06 -25.03 14.54
N LYS A 133 -2.92 -24.95 13.53
CA LYS A 133 -2.50 -24.77 12.14
C LYS A 133 -2.64 -23.30 11.74
N THR A 134 -1.65 -22.75 11.05
CA THR A 134 -1.69 -21.39 10.52
C THR A 134 -2.09 -21.38 9.05
N HIS A 135 -2.46 -20.21 8.51
CA HIS A 135 -2.73 -20.09 7.08
C HIS A 135 -1.49 -20.44 6.25
N ASN A 136 -0.31 -20.08 6.73
CA ASN A 136 0.96 -20.40 6.07
C ASN A 136 1.13 -21.91 5.89
N ASP A 137 0.93 -22.71 6.95
CA ASP A 137 1.00 -24.16 6.87
C ASP A 137 -0.05 -24.70 5.87
N GLY A 138 -1.29 -24.19 5.95
CA GLY A 138 -2.37 -24.59 5.04
C GLY A 138 -2.08 -24.30 3.58
N VAL A 139 -1.54 -23.11 3.28
CA VAL A 139 -1.17 -22.72 1.92
C VAL A 139 -0.08 -23.64 1.35
N PHE A 140 0.99 -23.87 2.10
CA PHE A 140 2.08 -24.74 1.63
C PHE A 140 1.69 -26.22 1.53
N ASP A 141 0.74 -26.69 2.35
CA ASP A 141 0.19 -28.04 2.18
C ASP A 141 -0.63 -28.20 0.90
N ALA A 142 -1.32 -27.14 0.49
CA ALA A 142 -2.23 -27.16 -0.67
C ALA A 142 -1.57 -26.75 -1.99
N TYR A 143 -0.40 -26.11 -1.97
CA TYR A 143 0.31 -25.73 -3.18
C TYR A 143 0.69 -26.93 -4.04
N THR A 144 0.37 -26.86 -5.34
CA THR A 144 0.84 -27.81 -6.34
C THR A 144 2.34 -27.60 -6.64
N GLU A 145 3.00 -28.61 -7.22
CA GLU A 145 4.39 -28.48 -7.69
C GLU A 145 4.54 -27.39 -8.75
N GLU A 146 3.53 -27.21 -9.58
CA GLU A 146 3.49 -26.15 -10.58
C GLU A 146 3.52 -24.76 -9.93
N ILE A 147 2.64 -24.49 -8.96
CA ILE A 147 2.64 -23.21 -8.21
C ILE A 147 3.97 -22.98 -7.50
N ARG A 148 4.53 -24.02 -6.86
CA ARG A 148 5.85 -23.93 -6.21
C ARG A 148 6.95 -23.58 -7.19
N SER A 149 6.94 -24.15 -8.39
CA SER A 149 7.91 -23.87 -9.45
C SER A 149 7.78 -22.42 -9.96
N PHE A 150 6.57 -21.95 -10.25
CA PHE A 150 6.34 -20.55 -10.65
C PHE A 150 6.80 -19.55 -9.59
N ARG A 151 6.55 -19.85 -8.32
CA ARG A 151 6.99 -19.04 -7.17
C ARG A 151 8.52 -19.03 -7.03
N SER A 152 9.18 -20.19 -7.01
CA SER A 152 10.62 -20.30 -6.76
C SER A 152 11.45 -19.70 -7.88
N LEU A 153 11.02 -19.87 -9.13
CA LEU A 153 11.72 -19.36 -10.32
C LEU A 153 11.41 -17.87 -10.61
N GLY A 154 10.50 -17.23 -9.84
CA GLY A 154 10.26 -15.80 -9.92
C GLY A 154 9.31 -15.36 -11.04
N PHE A 155 8.43 -16.24 -11.50
CA PHE A 155 7.31 -15.90 -12.37
C PHE A 155 6.18 -15.26 -11.58
N LEU A 156 5.90 -15.78 -10.37
CA LEU A 156 5.00 -15.20 -9.39
C LEU A 156 5.81 -14.80 -8.15
N THR A 157 5.62 -13.57 -7.64
CA THR A 157 6.41 -13.06 -6.53
C THR A 157 5.55 -12.20 -5.59
N GLY A 158 5.92 -12.20 -4.30
CA GLY A 158 5.20 -11.43 -3.28
C GLY A 158 3.84 -12.02 -2.91
N LEU A 159 3.66 -13.33 -3.14
CA LEU A 159 2.45 -14.05 -2.71
C LEU A 159 2.27 -13.92 -1.20
N PRO A 160 1.04 -13.58 -0.70
CA PRO A 160 0.78 -13.45 0.73
C PRO A 160 0.60 -14.82 1.40
N ASP A 161 1.55 -15.71 1.16
CA ASP A 161 1.59 -17.07 1.71
C ASP A 161 2.30 -17.14 3.08
N ASN A 162 3.15 -16.16 3.41
CA ASN A 162 3.92 -16.10 4.65
C ASN A 162 3.50 -14.99 5.61
N TYR A 163 2.59 -14.09 5.21
CA TYR A 163 2.18 -12.93 6.00
C TYR A 163 0.67 -12.70 5.88
N ALA A 164 0.13 -11.79 6.68
CA ALA A 164 -1.30 -11.51 6.68
C ALA A 164 -1.80 -11.00 5.33
N ARG A 165 -3.10 -11.16 5.09
CA ARG A 165 -3.75 -10.79 3.85
C ARG A 165 -3.61 -9.30 3.51
N GLY A 166 -3.76 -8.41 4.48
CA GLY A 166 -3.61 -6.96 4.31
C GLY A 166 -4.64 -6.31 3.39
N ARG A 167 -4.48 -5.00 3.17
CA ARG A 167 -5.32 -4.17 2.30
C ARG A 167 -6.81 -4.18 2.63
N ILE A 168 -7.17 -4.38 3.88
CA ILE A 168 -8.51 -4.18 4.40
C ILE A 168 -8.52 -2.83 5.11
N ILE A 169 -9.45 -1.96 4.76
CA ILE A 169 -9.70 -0.71 5.46
C ILE A 169 -10.92 -0.91 6.35
N GLY A 170 -10.71 -1.06 7.67
CA GLY A 170 -11.80 -0.97 8.65
C GLY A 170 -12.32 0.46 8.72
N ASP A 171 -13.63 0.65 8.78
CA ASP A 171 -14.19 1.98 9.04
C ASP A 171 -14.10 2.31 10.54
N TYR A 172 -12.90 2.68 10.97
CA TYR A 172 -12.57 2.98 12.37
C TYR A 172 -13.35 4.18 12.91
N ARG A 173 -13.88 5.05 12.04
CA ARG A 173 -14.77 6.18 12.36
C ARG A 173 -16.07 5.71 13.04
N ARG A 174 -16.49 4.46 12.74
CA ARG A 174 -17.70 3.86 13.35
C ARG A 174 -17.60 3.81 14.87
N LEU A 175 -16.42 3.53 15.43
CA LEU A 175 -16.25 3.50 16.89
C LEU A 175 -16.50 4.88 17.52
N ALA A 176 -15.92 5.92 16.94
CA ALA A 176 -16.12 7.29 17.44
C ALA A 176 -17.57 7.77 17.31
N LEU A 177 -18.24 7.44 16.22
CA LEU A 177 -19.60 7.92 15.95
C LEU A 177 -20.68 7.15 16.73
N TYR A 178 -20.50 5.83 16.95
CA TYR A 178 -21.56 4.97 17.47
C TYR A 178 -21.24 4.34 18.83
N GLY A 179 -19.97 4.17 19.19
CA GLY A 179 -19.55 3.37 20.34
C GLY A 179 -19.70 1.87 20.10
N LEU A 180 -18.98 1.07 20.90
CA LEU A 180 -18.98 -0.40 20.75
C LEU A 180 -20.32 -1.04 21.04
N ASP A 181 -21.09 -0.52 21.99
CA ASP A 181 -22.35 -1.15 22.39
C ASP A 181 -23.36 -1.19 21.23
N ARG A 182 -23.48 -0.08 20.49
CA ARG A 182 -24.33 -0.03 19.28
C ARG A 182 -23.78 -0.90 18.15
N LEU A 183 -22.46 -0.93 17.96
CA LEU A 183 -21.84 -1.78 16.93
C LEU A 183 -22.03 -3.27 17.23
N ILE A 184 -21.90 -3.70 18.48
CA ILE A 184 -22.17 -5.08 18.91
C ILE A 184 -23.63 -5.43 18.65
N GLU A 185 -24.58 -4.56 19.03
CA GLU A 185 -25.99 -4.77 18.79
C GLU A 185 -26.31 -4.90 17.28
N ALA A 186 -25.72 -4.04 16.44
CA ALA A 186 -25.87 -4.10 14.99
C ALA A 186 -25.39 -5.44 14.43
N LYS A 187 -24.20 -5.90 14.79
CA LYS A 187 -23.66 -7.20 14.38
C LYS A 187 -24.48 -8.40 14.92
N GLN A 188 -25.00 -8.31 16.13
CA GLN A 188 -25.91 -9.31 16.66
C GLN A 188 -27.23 -9.35 15.85
N ASN A 189 -27.73 -8.19 15.44
CA ASN A 189 -28.90 -8.11 14.59
C ASN A 189 -28.63 -8.74 13.22
N ASP A 190 -27.50 -8.43 12.60
CA ASP A 190 -27.08 -9.07 11.33
C ASP A 190 -27.04 -10.58 11.47
N LEU A 191 -26.43 -11.11 12.54
CA LEU A 191 -26.35 -12.55 12.80
C LEU A 191 -27.74 -13.20 12.93
N ARG A 192 -28.71 -12.51 13.53
CA ARG A 192 -30.11 -12.99 13.62
C ARG A 192 -30.80 -13.08 12.25
N HIS A 193 -30.47 -12.17 11.33
CA HIS A 193 -31.04 -12.12 10.00
C HIS A 193 -30.35 -13.04 8.98
N LEU A 194 -29.16 -13.56 9.27
CA LEU A 194 -28.48 -14.56 8.45
C LEU A 194 -29.15 -15.95 8.56
N THR A 195 -30.38 -16.07 8.05
CA THR A 195 -31.22 -17.28 8.05
C THR A 195 -31.25 -17.93 6.67
N GLY A 196 -31.99 -19.06 6.55
CA GLY A 196 -32.13 -19.82 5.31
C GLY A 196 -31.21 -21.07 5.29
N PRO A 197 -31.06 -21.74 4.14
CA PRO A 197 -30.25 -22.95 4.05
C PRO A 197 -28.83 -22.75 4.53
N MET A 198 -28.31 -23.64 5.37
CA MET A 198 -26.98 -23.61 5.92
C MET A 198 -25.97 -24.21 4.94
N THR A 199 -25.70 -23.48 3.86
CA THR A 199 -24.61 -23.79 2.93
C THR A 199 -23.27 -23.42 3.56
N ASP A 200 -22.16 -23.95 3.01
CA ASP A 200 -20.80 -23.63 3.48
C ASP A 200 -20.56 -22.13 3.60
N ALA A 201 -20.96 -21.36 2.60
CA ALA A 201 -20.83 -19.90 2.60
C ALA A 201 -21.65 -19.24 3.73
N ARG A 202 -22.91 -19.73 3.95
CA ARG A 202 -23.77 -19.21 5.03
C ARG A 202 -23.22 -19.54 6.41
N ILE A 203 -22.77 -20.77 6.62
CA ILE A 203 -22.15 -21.20 7.87
C ILE A 203 -20.91 -20.35 8.17
N ARG A 204 -20.03 -20.19 7.18
CA ARG A 204 -18.81 -19.40 7.34
C ARG A 204 -19.12 -17.94 7.63
N LEU A 205 -20.05 -17.31 6.92
CA LEU A 205 -20.44 -15.91 7.18
C LEU A 205 -20.98 -15.72 8.61
N ARG A 206 -21.80 -16.66 9.10
CA ARG A 206 -22.30 -16.60 10.48
C ARG A 206 -21.17 -16.72 11.51
N GLU A 207 -20.19 -17.59 11.26
CA GLU A 207 -19.02 -17.74 12.11
C GLU A 207 -18.17 -16.45 12.10
N GLU A 208 -17.92 -15.87 10.93
CA GLU A 208 -17.20 -14.60 10.77
C GLU A 208 -17.86 -13.45 11.57
N VAL A 209 -19.19 -13.32 11.50
CA VAL A 209 -19.92 -12.30 12.28
C VAL A 209 -19.81 -12.57 13.79
N ALA A 210 -19.85 -13.83 14.22
CA ALA A 210 -19.65 -14.17 15.63
C ALA A 210 -18.22 -13.81 16.11
N GLU A 211 -17.21 -14.02 15.28
CA GLU A 211 -15.82 -13.59 15.55
C GLU A 211 -15.69 -12.06 15.61
N GLN A 212 -16.39 -11.33 14.73
CA GLN A 212 -16.43 -9.85 14.77
C GLN A 212 -17.05 -9.33 16.08
N ILE A 213 -18.17 -9.95 16.53
CA ILE A 213 -18.79 -9.60 17.81
C ILE A 213 -17.82 -9.85 18.98
N LYS A 214 -17.07 -10.95 18.94
CA LYS A 214 -16.04 -11.24 19.94
C LYS A 214 -14.95 -10.18 19.92
N ALA A 215 -14.45 -9.80 18.75
CA ALA A 215 -13.45 -8.76 18.62
C ALA A 215 -13.91 -7.41 19.19
N LEU A 216 -15.15 -6.98 18.92
CA LEU A 216 -15.70 -5.74 19.49
C LEU A 216 -15.74 -5.77 21.01
N LYS A 217 -16.09 -6.94 21.62
CA LYS A 217 -16.04 -7.11 23.08
C LYS A 217 -14.61 -7.08 23.64
N GLU A 218 -13.66 -7.67 22.92
CA GLU A 218 -12.24 -7.62 23.31
C GLU A 218 -11.68 -6.19 23.22
N ILE A 219 -12.10 -5.39 22.22
CA ILE A 219 -11.75 -3.95 22.13
C ILE A 219 -12.31 -3.17 23.30
N LYS A 220 -13.53 -3.49 23.77
CA LYS A 220 -14.10 -2.86 24.96
C LYS A 220 -13.24 -3.12 26.19
N VAL A 221 -12.82 -4.37 26.42
CA VAL A 221 -11.90 -4.74 27.51
C VAL A 221 -10.56 -4.01 27.38
N MET A 222 -9.99 -3.92 26.18
CA MET A 222 -8.76 -3.15 25.95
C MET A 222 -8.95 -1.67 26.32
N GLY A 223 -10.06 -1.05 25.92
CA GLY A 223 -10.39 0.33 26.31
C GLY A 223 -10.48 0.53 27.81
N GLU A 224 -11.16 -0.37 28.52
CA GLU A 224 -11.28 -0.35 29.98
C GLU A 224 -9.92 -0.39 30.69
N GLN A 225 -8.94 -1.15 30.16
CA GLN A 225 -7.57 -1.18 30.69
C GLN A 225 -6.87 0.18 30.61
N TYR A 226 -7.20 1.01 29.62
CA TYR A 226 -6.72 2.39 29.49
C TYR A 226 -7.64 3.42 30.20
N GLY A 227 -8.71 3.00 30.85
CA GLY A 227 -9.69 3.89 31.48
C GLY A 227 -10.62 4.59 30.48
N LEU A 228 -10.81 4.02 29.29
CA LEU A 228 -11.63 4.57 28.21
C LEU A 228 -12.99 3.90 28.12
N GLU A 229 -14.06 4.68 28.01
CA GLU A 229 -15.45 4.19 27.92
C GLU A 229 -15.88 3.99 26.45
N LEU A 230 -15.21 3.08 25.72
CA LEU A 230 -15.44 2.84 24.30
C LEU A 230 -16.84 2.29 23.96
N GLY A 231 -17.64 1.92 24.97
CA GLY A 231 -19.03 1.47 24.77
C GLY A 231 -19.95 2.55 24.19
N ARG A 232 -19.69 3.82 24.46
CA ARG A 232 -20.46 4.99 24.01
C ARG A 232 -19.79 5.75 22.87
N PRO A 233 -20.53 6.59 22.12
CA PRO A 233 -19.96 7.54 21.16
C PRO A 233 -18.96 8.50 21.80
N ALA A 234 -18.08 9.08 21.01
CA ALA A 234 -17.18 10.15 21.41
C ALA A 234 -17.98 11.45 21.71
N HIS A 235 -17.58 12.16 22.77
CA HIS A 235 -18.26 13.37 23.23
C HIS A 235 -17.45 14.66 22.98
N ASN A 236 -16.27 14.58 22.43
CA ASN A 236 -15.39 15.69 22.08
C ASN A 236 -14.33 15.25 21.05
N ALA A 237 -13.56 16.20 20.57
CA ALA A 237 -12.52 15.95 19.57
C ALA A 237 -11.44 14.96 20.05
N GLN A 238 -10.96 15.09 21.28
CA GLN A 238 -9.94 14.19 21.84
C GLN A 238 -10.45 12.74 21.88
N GLU A 239 -11.68 12.53 22.34
CA GLU A 239 -12.28 11.19 22.33
C GLU A 239 -12.48 10.67 20.90
N ALA A 240 -12.90 11.52 19.94
CA ALA A 240 -13.06 11.09 18.57
C ALA A 240 -11.75 10.56 17.97
N VAL A 241 -10.64 11.27 18.15
CA VAL A 241 -9.31 10.82 17.71
C VAL A 241 -8.90 9.54 18.46
N GLN A 242 -9.09 9.50 19.77
CA GLN A 242 -8.75 8.36 20.63
C GLN A 242 -9.54 7.09 20.25
N TRP A 243 -10.85 7.21 19.99
CA TRP A 243 -11.71 6.07 19.59
C TRP A 243 -11.31 5.52 18.23
N VAL A 244 -11.07 6.41 17.26
CA VAL A 244 -10.53 6.00 15.93
C VAL A 244 -9.22 5.25 16.10
N TYR A 245 -8.32 5.78 16.93
CA TYR A 245 -7.02 5.13 17.17
C TYR A 245 -7.17 3.77 17.85
N MET A 246 -8.06 3.62 18.85
CA MET A 246 -8.27 2.35 19.54
C MET A 246 -8.84 1.26 18.61
N ALA A 247 -9.74 1.62 17.71
CA ALA A 247 -10.23 0.70 16.67
C ALA A 247 -9.10 0.22 15.75
N TYR A 248 -8.26 1.14 15.30
CA TYR A 248 -7.06 0.86 14.50
C TYR A 248 -6.03 0.01 15.28
N LEU A 249 -5.76 0.37 16.53
CA LEU A 249 -4.79 -0.32 17.39
C LEU A 249 -5.17 -1.80 17.60
N ALA A 250 -6.45 -2.11 17.79
CA ALA A 250 -6.93 -3.47 17.93
C ALA A 250 -6.57 -4.34 16.72
N ALA A 251 -6.74 -3.80 15.49
CA ALA A 251 -6.34 -4.48 14.27
C ALA A 251 -4.82 -4.69 14.19
N VAL A 252 -4.04 -3.67 14.53
CA VAL A 252 -2.57 -3.72 14.56
C VAL A 252 -2.06 -4.75 15.56
N LYS A 253 -2.72 -4.91 16.70
CA LYS A 253 -2.34 -5.92 17.71
C LYS A 253 -2.55 -7.35 17.23
N GLU A 254 -3.53 -7.61 16.36
CA GLU A 254 -3.82 -8.95 15.87
C GLU A 254 -3.02 -9.34 14.64
N GLN A 255 -2.77 -8.41 13.70
CA GLN A 255 -2.13 -8.75 12.44
C GLN A 255 -0.89 -7.88 12.14
N ASP A 256 -0.01 -8.42 11.32
CA ASP A 256 1.09 -7.71 10.70
C ASP A 256 0.87 -7.64 9.17
N GLY A 257 -0.31 -7.15 8.81
CA GLY A 257 -0.75 -7.10 7.43
C GLY A 257 0.19 -6.32 6.53
N ALA A 258 0.14 -6.66 5.26
CA ALA A 258 0.86 -5.91 4.24
C ALA A 258 0.27 -4.51 4.03
N ALA A 259 -0.88 -4.17 4.65
CA ALA A 259 -1.43 -2.83 4.66
C ALA A 259 -2.39 -2.65 5.84
N MET A 260 -2.14 -1.62 6.65
CA MET A 260 -2.93 -1.24 7.80
C MET A 260 -3.46 0.20 7.60
N SER A 261 -4.22 0.40 6.50
CA SER A 261 -4.68 1.73 6.08
C SER A 261 -5.83 2.25 6.93
N LEU A 262 -5.88 3.58 7.12
CA LEU A 262 -6.91 4.28 7.90
C LEU A 262 -8.16 4.61 7.07
N GLY A 263 -7.98 4.90 5.79
CA GLY A 263 -9.04 5.36 4.92
C GLY A 263 -9.04 6.87 4.74
N ASN A 264 -10.10 7.54 5.15
CA ASN A 264 -10.23 9.00 5.16
C ASN A 264 -10.82 9.40 6.52
N VAL A 265 -9.95 9.57 7.50
CA VAL A 265 -10.37 9.97 8.87
C VAL A 265 -10.29 11.48 9.08
N SER A 266 -9.49 12.19 8.28
CA SER A 266 -9.25 13.63 8.44
C SER A 266 -10.53 14.45 8.33
N SER A 267 -11.35 14.22 7.32
CA SER A 267 -12.61 14.93 7.12
C SER A 267 -13.66 14.61 8.20
N PHE A 268 -13.63 13.40 8.75
CA PHE A 268 -14.47 12.99 9.86
C PHE A 268 -14.04 13.64 11.18
N LEU A 269 -12.77 13.60 11.51
CA LEU A 269 -12.21 14.17 12.75
C LEU A 269 -12.36 15.69 12.79
N ASP A 270 -12.27 16.35 11.63
CA ASP A 270 -12.48 17.78 11.51
C ASP A 270 -13.84 18.23 12.05
N ILE A 271 -14.89 17.44 11.86
CA ILE A 271 -16.24 17.74 12.34
C ILE A 271 -16.26 17.90 13.86
N TYR A 272 -15.55 17.04 14.58
CA TYR A 272 -15.44 17.10 16.03
C TYR A 272 -14.51 18.24 16.48
N ILE A 273 -13.40 18.44 15.80
CA ILE A 273 -12.42 19.48 16.12
C ILE A 273 -13.04 20.86 15.93
N GLU A 274 -13.68 21.13 14.79
CA GLU A 274 -14.31 22.42 14.52
C GLU A 274 -15.53 22.66 15.43
N TYR A 275 -16.23 21.59 15.84
CA TYR A 275 -17.29 21.72 16.85
C TYR A 275 -16.72 22.22 18.19
N ASP A 276 -15.66 21.59 18.70
CA ASP A 276 -15.05 21.96 19.99
C ASP A 276 -14.41 23.37 19.91
N MET A 277 -13.77 23.72 18.78
CA MET A 277 -13.24 25.08 18.55
C MET A 277 -14.34 26.14 18.54
N ALA A 278 -15.45 25.87 17.85
CA ALA A 278 -16.58 26.80 17.79
C ALA A 278 -17.24 27.06 19.15
N HIS A 279 -17.12 26.10 20.09
CA HIS A 279 -17.61 26.21 21.45
C HIS A 279 -16.54 26.69 22.46
N GLY A 280 -15.34 27.02 21.99
CA GLY A 280 -14.23 27.49 22.83
C GLY A 280 -13.66 26.44 23.79
N LEU A 281 -13.83 25.14 23.48
CA LEU A 281 -13.33 24.03 24.30
C LEU A 281 -11.86 23.74 24.00
N ILE A 282 -11.42 23.96 22.79
CA ILE A 282 -10.01 23.84 22.34
C ILE A 282 -9.66 25.02 21.44
N ASP A 283 -8.38 25.30 21.30
CA ASP A 283 -7.79 26.23 20.33
C ASP A 283 -7.04 25.48 19.22
N GLU A 284 -6.43 26.21 18.28
CA GLU A 284 -5.70 25.62 17.16
C GLU A 284 -4.48 24.81 17.61
N ALA A 285 -3.82 25.22 18.70
CA ALA A 285 -2.68 24.49 19.25
C ALA A 285 -3.10 23.10 19.79
N HIS A 286 -4.24 23.04 20.48
CA HIS A 286 -4.79 21.76 20.94
C HIS A 286 -5.30 20.89 19.78
N ALA A 287 -5.93 21.51 18.75
CA ALA A 287 -6.38 20.81 17.56
C ALA A 287 -5.19 20.14 16.82
N GLN A 288 -4.09 20.88 16.64
CA GLN A 288 -2.87 20.34 16.04
C GLN A 288 -2.23 19.26 16.93
N GLU A 289 -2.20 19.44 18.24
CA GLU A 289 -1.68 18.47 19.21
C GLU A 289 -2.36 17.11 19.11
N LEU A 290 -3.69 17.08 18.95
CA LEU A 290 -4.43 15.83 18.77
C LEU A 290 -3.97 15.07 17.53
N ILE A 291 -3.79 15.78 16.42
CA ILE A 291 -3.36 15.17 15.15
C ILE A 291 -1.87 14.77 15.19
N ASP A 292 -1.00 15.62 15.75
CA ASP A 292 0.42 15.30 15.91
C ASP A 292 0.60 14.03 16.75
N GLN A 293 -0.06 13.93 17.89
CA GLN A 293 0.07 12.76 18.77
C GLN A 293 -0.59 11.50 18.17
N PHE A 294 -1.68 11.65 17.43
CA PHE A 294 -2.23 10.54 16.65
C PHE A 294 -1.21 10.01 15.63
N VAL A 295 -0.58 10.90 14.87
CA VAL A 295 0.46 10.52 13.89
C VAL A 295 1.69 9.90 14.56
N ILE A 296 2.10 10.40 15.74
CA ILE A 296 3.17 9.76 16.53
C ILE A 296 2.84 8.28 16.78
N LYS A 297 1.62 7.98 17.20
CA LYS A 297 1.20 6.58 17.46
C LYS A 297 1.31 5.71 16.21
N LEU A 298 0.93 6.23 15.06
CA LEU A 298 1.03 5.50 13.78
C LEU A 298 2.49 5.21 13.41
N ARG A 299 3.42 6.12 13.69
CA ARG A 299 4.85 5.97 13.43
C ARG A 299 5.55 4.95 14.34
N MET A 300 4.97 4.63 15.50
CA MET A 300 5.60 3.78 16.51
C MET A 300 5.19 2.30 16.43
N VAL A 301 4.43 1.90 15.43
CA VAL A 301 4.06 0.49 15.21
C VAL A 301 5.26 -0.29 14.65
N ARG A 302 5.45 -1.50 15.18
CA ARG A 302 6.49 -2.44 14.72
C ARG A 302 5.93 -3.85 14.66
N HIS A 303 6.50 -4.65 13.74
CA HIS A 303 6.16 -6.06 13.58
C HIS A 303 7.40 -6.94 13.72
N LEU A 304 7.21 -8.15 14.23
CA LEU A 304 8.27 -9.17 14.25
C LEU A 304 8.31 -9.86 12.87
N ARG A 305 9.32 -9.53 12.08
CA ARG A 305 9.51 -10.03 10.71
C ARG A 305 10.92 -10.59 10.52
N MET A 306 11.06 -11.52 9.57
CA MET A 306 12.36 -12.02 9.14
C MET A 306 13.13 -10.96 8.35
N GLN A 307 14.46 -10.98 8.40
CA GLN A 307 15.32 -10.07 7.65
C GLN A 307 15.01 -10.08 6.14
N ALA A 308 14.79 -11.26 5.56
CA ALA A 308 14.41 -11.40 4.15
C ALA A 308 13.13 -10.62 3.77
N TYR A 309 12.22 -10.41 4.72
CA TYR A 309 11.03 -9.58 4.52
C TYR A 309 11.40 -8.10 4.52
N THR A 310 12.23 -7.68 5.47
CA THR A 310 12.77 -6.32 5.54
C THR A 310 13.55 -5.95 4.28
N ASP A 311 14.31 -6.88 3.72
CA ASP A 311 15.07 -6.69 2.48
C ASP A 311 14.17 -6.46 1.26
N ILE A 312 13.02 -7.15 1.19
CA ILE A 312 12.07 -6.99 0.09
C ILE A 312 11.34 -5.65 0.18
N PHE A 313 10.95 -5.21 1.39
CA PHE A 313 10.08 -4.05 1.59
C PHE A 313 10.80 -2.78 2.07
N ALA A 314 12.13 -2.82 2.12
CA ALA A 314 12.95 -1.69 2.54
C ALA A 314 12.65 -1.21 3.98
N GLY A 315 12.63 -2.12 4.91
CA GLY A 315 12.37 -1.85 6.32
C GLY A 315 11.15 -2.62 6.86
N ASP A 316 10.46 -2.02 7.81
CA ASP A 316 9.31 -2.59 8.51
C ASP A 316 8.05 -1.72 8.32
N PRO A 317 7.59 -1.50 7.07
CA PRO A 317 6.43 -0.65 6.82
C PRO A 317 5.15 -1.32 7.31
N THR A 318 4.22 -0.52 7.85
CA THR A 318 2.85 -0.89 8.14
C THR A 318 1.90 -0.53 7.01
N TRP A 319 2.37 0.33 6.08
CA TRP A 319 1.57 0.93 5.01
C TRP A 319 0.27 1.53 5.54
N VAL A 320 0.39 2.30 6.62
CA VAL A 320 -0.72 3.05 7.18
C VAL A 320 -1.00 4.25 6.29
N THR A 321 -2.02 4.14 5.44
CA THR A 321 -2.39 5.18 4.47
C THR A 321 -3.57 5.96 4.99
N GLU A 322 -3.43 7.29 5.01
CA GLU A 322 -4.52 8.24 5.23
C GLU A 322 -4.76 9.02 3.93
N SER A 323 -5.99 8.97 3.43
CA SER A 323 -6.42 9.69 2.23
C SER A 323 -7.00 11.03 2.63
N ILE A 324 -6.46 12.12 2.10
CA ILE A 324 -6.88 13.50 2.41
C ILE A 324 -7.35 14.25 1.17
N GLY A 325 -8.23 15.21 1.33
CA GLY A 325 -8.78 15.98 0.22
C GLY A 325 -9.85 15.21 -0.56
N GLY A 326 -9.91 15.41 -1.86
CA GLY A 326 -10.93 14.86 -2.74
C GLY A 326 -12.25 15.63 -2.72
N ARG A 327 -13.24 15.11 -3.43
CA ARG A 327 -14.56 15.77 -3.62
C ARG A 327 -15.72 14.79 -3.42
N PHE A 328 -16.88 15.30 -3.12
CA PHE A 328 -18.13 14.54 -3.21
C PHE A 328 -18.65 14.51 -4.66
N ASN A 329 -19.51 13.54 -4.97
CA ASN A 329 -20.12 13.42 -6.30
C ASN A 329 -21.01 14.63 -6.68
N ASN A 330 -21.42 15.44 -5.69
CA ASN A 330 -22.13 16.69 -5.94
C ASN A 330 -21.21 17.90 -6.21
N GLY A 331 -19.91 17.69 -6.35
CA GLY A 331 -18.92 18.71 -6.65
C GLY A 331 -18.33 19.44 -5.43
N ARG A 332 -18.90 19.28 -4.23
CA ARG A 332 -18.37 19.92 -3.02
C ARG A 332 -17.05 19.30 -2.60
N THR A 333 -16.07 20.10 -2.21
CA THR A 333 -14.77 19.60 -1.73
C THR A 333 -14.89 18.92 -0.35
N LYS A 334 -14.03 17.93 -0.10
CA LYS A 334 -13.81 17.29 1.22
C LYS A 334 -12.59 17.85 1.94
N VAL A 335 -11.91 18.83 1.37
CA VAL A 335 -10.80 19.52 2.03
C VAL A 335 -11.31 20.23 3.27
N THR A 336 -10.66 20.01 4.40
CA THR A 336 -10.94 20.64 5.69
C THR A 336 -9.66 21.19 6.29
N LYS A 337 -9.74 21.96 7.37
CA LYS A 337 -8.54 22.37 8.11
C LYS A 337 -7.72 21.18 8.61
N THR A 338 -8.37 20.08 8.98
CA THR A 338 -7.68 18.88 9.43
C THR A 338 -6.91 18.17 8.29
N SER A 339 -7.30 18.38 7.02
CA SER A 339 -6.47 17.98 5.87
C SER A 339 -5.08 18.67 5.91
N PHE A 340 -5.07 19.97 6.21
CA PHE A 340 -3.84 20.75 6.40
C PHE A 340 -3.06 20.31 7.67
N ARG A 341 -3.77 20.05 8.79
CA ARG A 341 -3.14 19.62 10.05
C ARG A 341 -2.40 18.29 9.89
N PHE A 342 -2.92 17.34 9.10
CA PHE A 342 -2.19 16.11 8.77
C PHE A 342 -0.90 16.39 7.99
N LEU A 343 -0.95 17.27 6.99
CA LEU A 343 0.25 17.68 6.25
C LEU A 343 1.26 18.40 7.17
N GLN A 344 0.79 19.23 8.09
CA GLN A 344 1.62 19.95 9.05
C GLN A 344 2.43 19.02 9.95
N THR A 345 1.98 17.79 10.19
CA THR A 345 2.74 16.81 10.99
C THR A 345 4.11 16.49 10.38
N LEU A 346 4.28 16.66 9.06
CA LEU A 346 5.57 16.47 8.37
C LEU A 346 6.58 17.57 8.70
N TYR A 347 6.11 18.75 9.13
CA TYR A 347 6.96 19.82 9.67
C TYR A 347 7.14 19.67 11.18
N ASN A 348 6.07 19.42 11.93
CA ASN A 348 6.10 19.34 13.39
C ASN A 348 6.91 18.14 13.93
N LEU A 349 6.89 17.01 13.22
CA LEU A 349 7.54 15.74 13.61
C LEU A 349 8.67 15.34 12.62
N GLY A 350 8.88 16.14 11.58
CA GLY A 350 9.81 15.85 10.49
C GLY A 350 9.26 14.88 9.44
N PRO A 351 9.90 14.84 8.25
CA PRO A 351 9.56 13.94 7.15
C PRO A 351 9.51 12.47 7.60
N SER A 352 8.56 11.72 7.06
CA SER A 352 8.39 10.31 7.41
C SER A 352 7.68 9.55 6.29
N PRO A 353 8.04 8.27 6.07
CA PRO A 353 7.29 7.39 5.18
C PRO A 353 5.86 7.11 5.64
N GLU A 354 5.60 7.22 6.96
CA GLU A 354 4.31 6.85 7.55
C GLU A 354 3.82 7.93 8.54
N PRO A 355 2.50 8.14 8.56
CA PRO A 355 1.50 7.57 7.65
C PRO A 355 1.78 7.94 6.20
N ASN A 356 1.42 7.05 5.25
CA ASN A 356 1.49 7.33 3.83
C ASN A 356 0.33 8.29 3.47
N LEU A 357 0.60 9.59 3.55
CA LEU A 357 -0.39 10.61 3.25
C LEU A 357 -0.64 10.66 1.74
N THR A 358 -1.89 10.37 1.36
CA THR A 358 -2.32 10.31 -0.03
C THR A 358 -3.34 11.40 -0.30
N VAL A 359 -2.99 12.34 -1.17
CA VAL A 359 -3.89 13.41 -1.60
C VAL A 359 -4.78 12.89 -2.72
N LEU A 360 -6.08 12.88 -2.49
CA LEU A 360 -7.09 12.63 -3.52
C LEU A 360 -7.22 13.90 -4.36
N TRP A 361 -6.50 13.93 -5.47
CA TRP A 361 -6.29 15.13 -6.27
C TRP A 361 -7.40 15.34 -7.30
N SER A 362 -7.85 16.57 -7.42
CA SER A 362 -8.66 17.09 -8.51
C SER A 362 -8.17 18.51 -8.85
N PRO A 363 -8.13 18.91 -10.12
CA PRO A 363 -7.87 20.30 -10.49
C PRO A 363 -8.83 21.31 -9.84
N GLU A 364 -10.01 20.85 -9.46
CA GLU A 364 -11.08 21.62 -8.80
C GLU A 364 -10.94 21.75 -7.27
N LEU A 365 -9.84 21.24 -6.68
CA LEU A 365 -9.57 21.45 -5.25
C LEU A 365 -9.23 22.91 -4.96
N PRO A 366 -9.47 23.40 -3.72
CA PRO A 366 -9.08 24.74 -3.31
C PRO A 366 -7.61 25.04 -3.61
N GLU A 367 -7.33 26.20 -4.18
CA GLU A 367 -5.97 26.60 -4.60
C GLU A 367 -4.99 26.60 -3.43
N GLY A 368 -5.38 27.14 -2.28
CA GLY A 368 -4.55 27.14 -1.07
C GLY A 368 -4.11 25.74 -0.63
N PHE A 369 -5.01 24.75 -0.78
CA PHE A 369 -4.71 23.36 -0.47
C PHE A 369 -3.76 22.74 -1.50
N LYS A 370 -4.00 22.95 -2.80
CA LYS A 370 -3.11 22.47 -3.87
C LYS A 370 -1.69 23.02 -3.71
N ASN A 371 -1.57 24.31 -3.44
CA ASN A 371 -0.28 24.98 -3.24
C ASN A 371 0.45 24.43 -2.01
N PHE A 372 -0.24 24.19 -0.90
CA PHE A 372 0.36 23.61 0.29
C PHE A 372 0.80 22.17 0.08
N CYS A 373 0.02 21.34 -0.61
CA CYS A 373 0.44 19.99 -1.00
C CYS A 373 1.71 19.99 -1.84
N ALA A 374 1.79 20.88 -2.85
CA ALA A 374 2.97 21.01 -3.70
C ALA A 374 4.20 21.44 -2.88
N GLN A 375 4.04 22.42 -1.98
CA GLN A 375 5.10 22.85 -1.06
C GLN A 375 5.61 21.68 -0.21
N VAL A 376 4.71 20.94 0.43
CA VAL A 376 5.06 19.77 1.26
C VAL A 376 5.81 18.71 0.45
N SER A 377 5.40 18.46 -0.81
CA SER A 377 6.13 17.54 -1.69
C SER A 377 7.55 18.02 -1.99
N ILE A 378 7.72 19.31 -2.27
CA ILE A 378 9.03 19.93 -2.55
C ILE A 378 9.95 19.84 -1.32
N ASP A 379 9.40 20.09 -0.14
CA ASP A 379 10.16 20.13 1.11
C ASP A 379 10.50 18.74 1.66
N THR A 380 9.60 17.72 1.45
CA THR A 380 9.68 16.48 2.24
C THR A 380 9.69 15.19 1.43
N SER A 381 9.24 15.19 0.18
CA SER A 381 8.99 13.97 -0.63
C SER A 381 8.17 12.88 0.10
N SER A 382 7.30 13.27 1.04
CA SER A 382 6.60 12.35 1.95
C SER A 382 5.16 12.03 1.58
N ILE A 383 4.59 12.68 0.57
CA ILE A 383 3.18 12.50 0.16
C ILE A 383 3.06 12.01 -1.28
N GLN A 384 1.91 11.44 -1.61
CA GLN A 384 1.56 11.00 -2.95
C GLN A 384 0.19 11.54 -3.37
N TYR A 385 -0.13 11.38 -4.65
CA TYR A 385 -1.35 11.90 -5.26
C TYR A 385 -2.08 10.82 -6.04
N GLU A 386 -3.41 10.83 -5.96
CA GLU A 386 -4.28 9.97 -6.75
C GLU A 386 -5.43 10.75 -7.36
N ASN A 387 -5.83 10.38 -8.58
CA ASN A 387 -6.85 11.06 -9.37
C ASN A 387 -8.25 10.81 -8.80
N ASP A 388 -8.74 11.73 -7.98
CA ASP A 388 -10.06 11.63 -7.36
C ASP A 388 -11.20 11.60 -8.40
N ASP A 389 -11.11 12.44 -9.43
CA ASP A 389 -12.17 12.53 -10.44
C ASP A 389 -12.31 11.23 -11.23
N LEU A 390 -11.19 10.64 -11.66
CA LEU A 390 -11.15 9.37 -12.37
C LEU A 390 -11.69 8.22 -11.51
N MET A 391 -11.26 8.14 -10.25
CA MET A 391 -11.70 7.08 -9.35
C MET A 391 -13.18 7.18 -9.02
N ARG A 392 -13.68 8.38 -8.74
CA ARG A 392 -15.12 8.60 -8.50
C ARG A 392 -15.96 8.27 -9.73
N GLU A 393 -15.51 8.64 -10.92
CA GLU A 393 -16.21 8.30 -12.18
C GLU A 393 -16.29 6.78 -12.38
N VAL A 394 -15.16 6.07 -12.28
CA VAL A 394 -15.08 4.63 -12.58
C VAL A 394 -15.76 3.79 -11.50
N ARG A 395 -15.68 4.20 -10.24
CA ARG A 395 -16.21 3.42 -9.09
C ARG A 395 -17.58 3.89 -8.61
N ASN A 396 -18.03 5.06 -9.04
CA ASN A 396 -19.30 5.67 -8.67
C ASN A 396 -19.49 5.81 -7.13
N SER A 397 -18.43 6.16 -6.43
CA SER A 397 -18.44 6.39 -4.98
C SER A 397 -17.54 7.56 -4.61
N ASP A 398 -17.88 8.23 -3.51
CA ASP A 398 -17.14 9.37 -2.98
C ASP A 398 -16.73 9.22 -1.51
N ASP A 399 -16.97 8.06 -0.89
CA ASP A 399 -16.47 7.72 0.45
C ASP A 399 -15.56 6.49 0.39
N TYR A 400 -14.33 6.74 -0.04
CA TYR A 400 -13.31 5.73 -0.22
C TYR A 400 -11.97 6.19 0.38
N GLY A 401 -11.08 5.25 0.56
CA GLY A 401 -9.69 5.46 0.93
C GLY A 401 -8.78 4.61 0.07
N ILE A 402 -7.49 4.90 0.19
CA ILE A 402 -6.45 4.14 -0.51
C ILE A 402 -5.87 3.09 0.43
N ALA A 403 -5.94 1.84 0.01
CA ALA A 403 -5.33 0.75 0.72
C ALA A 403 -3.87 0.57 0.28
N CYS A 404 -2.96 0.60 1.23
CA CYS A 404 -1.52 0.42 1.00
C CYS A 404 -0.94 1.55 0.13
N CYS A 405 -0.74 1.27 -1.14
CA CYS A 405 -0.01 2.12 -2.08
C CYS A 405 -0.96 2.91 -2.99
N VAL A 406 -1.83 2.20 -3.73
CA VAL A 406 -2.60 2.77 -4.85
C VAL A 406 -3.99 2.14 -5.01
N SER A 407 -4.42 1.28 -4.07
CA SER A 407 -5.64 0.49 -4.26
C SER A 407 -6.85 1.19 -3.67
N TYR A 408 -7.86 1.41 -4.49
CA TYR A 408 -9.14 1.97 -4.09
C TYR A 408 -9.97 1.01 -3.24
N GLN A 409 -10.58 1.50 -2.15
CA GLN A 409 -11.61 0.78 -1.40
C GLN A 409 -12.68 1.72 -0.85
N ASP A 410 -13.96 1.41 -1.06
CA ASP A 410 -15.06 2.05 -0.31
C ASP A 410 -14.94 1.68 1.16
N ILE A 411 -14.83 2.69 2.02
CA ILE A 411 -14.55 2.49 3.44
C ILE A 411 -15.74 1.80 4.12
N GLY A 412 -15.45 0.66 4.76
CA GLY A 412 -16.44 -0.15 5.48
C GLY A 412 -17.39 -0.96 4.59
N ARG A 413 -17.31 -0.87 3.26
CA ARG A 413 -18.19 -1.57 2.29
C ARG A 413 -17.42 -2.50 1.36
N HIS A 414 -16.16 -2.24 1.12
CA HIS A 414 -15.27 -3.08 0.34
C HIS A 414 -14.20 -3.70 1.21
N ILE A 415 -13.76 -4.90 0.84
CA ILE A 415 -12.51 -5.49 1.29
C ILE A 415 -11.69 -5.91 0.08
N GLN A 416 -10.41 -6.12 0.30
CA GLN A 416 -9.52 -6.58 -0.75
C GLN A 416 -8.75 -7.82 -0.31
N PHE A 417 -8.78 -8.83 -1.13
CA PHE A 417 -7.85 -9.93 -1.08
C PHE A 417 -6.53 -9.49 -1.70
N PHE A 418 -5.50 -9.39 -0.87
CA PHE A 418 -4.19 -8.92 -1.29
C PHE A 418 -3.56 -9.82 -2.34
N GLY A 419 -3.05 -9.20 -3.41
CA GLY A 419 -2.40 -9.87 -4.52
C GLY A 419 -0.89 -9.97 -4.41
N ALA A 420 -0.34 -10.58 -5.44
CA ALA A 420 1.09 -10.72 -5.70
C ALA A 420 1.45 -9.97 -6.98
N ARG A 421 2.51 -10.41 -7.64
CA ARG A 421 2.93 -9.87 -8.95
C ARG A 421 3.28 -11.00 -9.90
N CYS A 422 2.76 -10.90 -11.13
CA CYS A 422 3.18 -11.69 -12.27
C CYS A 422 4.30 -10.96 -13.04
N ASN A 423 5.40 -11.64 -13.32
CA ASN A 423 6.55 -11.08 -14.02
C ASN A 423 6.35 -11.15 -15.53
N LEU A 424 5.89 -10.05 -16.14
CA LEU A 424 5.59 -9.98 -17.58
C LEU A 424 6.86 -10.11 -18.46
N ALA A 425 7.97 -9.54 -18.03
CA ALA A 425 9.23 -9.62 -18.78
C ALA A 425 9.76 -11.07 -18.83
N LYS A 426 9.68 -11.78 -17.70
CA LYS A 426 10.08 -13.20 -17.64
C LYS A 426 9.11 -14.09 -18.41
N ALA A 427 7.82 -13.76 -18.43
CA ALA A 427 6.81 -14.42 -19.26
C ALA A 427 7.12 -14.32 -20.76
N LEU A 428 7.63 -13.16 -21.20
CA LEU A 428 8.07 -12.99 -22.60
C LEU A 428 9.25 -13.91 -22.94
N LEU A 429 10.18 -14.12 -22.00
CA LEU A 429 11.29 -15.06 -22.19
C LEU A 429 10.81 -16.52 -22.29
N LEU A 430 9.75 -16.91 -21.58
CA LEU A 430 9.12 -18.24 -21.80
C LEU A 430 8.58 -18.37 -23.22
N ALA A 431 7.95 -17.32 -23.75
CA ALA A 431 7.42 -17.34 -25.12
C ALA A 431 8.53 -17.51 -26.16
N ILE A 432 9.70 -16.90 -25.93
CA ILE A 432 10.87 -16.98 -26.82
C ILE A 432 11.60 -18.32 -26.68
N ASN A 433 11.53 -18.97 -25.51
CA ASN A 433 12.23 -20.21 -25.20
C ASN A 433 11.31 -21.47 -25.23
N GLY A 434 10.20 -21.43 -25.98
CA GLY A 434 9.33 -22.59 -26.14
C GLY A 434 8.73 -23.07 -24.81
N GLY A 435 8.35 -22.14 -23.92
CA GLY A 435 7.77 -22.42 -22.62
C GLY A 435 8.78 -22.83 -21.52
N ARG A 436 10.09 -22.72 -21.79
CA ARG A 436 11.15 -23.07 -20.85
C ARG A 436 11.72 -21.83 -20.15
N CYS A 437 12.02 -21.98 -18.86
CA CYS A 437 12.71 -20.94 -18.07
C CYS A 437 14.13 -20.72 -18.63
N GLU A 438 14.47 -19.50 -18.97
CA GLU A 438 15.74 -19.09 -19.58
C GLU A 438 16.95 -19.36 -18.66
N ASN A 439 16.77 -19.39 -17.37
CA ASN A 439 17.85 -19.61 -16.40
C ASN A 439 18.08 -21.08 -16.05
N THR A 440 17.07 -21.95 -16.14
CA THR A 440 17.14 -23.34 -15.65
C THR A 440 16.79 -24.39 -16.69
N GLY A 441 16.20 -24.00 -17.82
CA GLY A 441 15.67 -24.92 -18.82
C GLY A 441 14.41 -25.68 -18.43
N THR A 442 13.89 -25.45 -17.21
CA THR A 442 12.68 -26.11 -16.72
C THR A 442 11.49 -25.75 -17.61
N LEU A 443 10.75 -26.76 -18.08
CA LEU A 443 9.51 -26.55 -18.85
C LEU A 443 8.43 -26.05 -17.90
N MET A 444 8.03 -24.80 -18.09
CA MET A 444 7.01 -24.12 -17.26
C MET A 444 5.65 -24.10 -17.93
N VAL A 445 5.59 -23.89 -19.24
CA VAL A 445 4.36 -23.84 -20.02
C VAL A 445 4.50 -24.79 -21.20
N LYS A 446 3.56 -25.74 -21.33
CA LYS A 446 3.55 -26.73 -22.40
C LYS A 446 2.99 -26.14 -23.69
N ASP A 447 3.25 -26.80 -24.79
CA ASP A 447 2.67 -26.52 -26.11
C ASP A 447 2.89 -25.10 -26.64
N ILE A 448 4.02 -24.48 -26.27
CA ILE A 448 4.51 -23.24 -26.86
C ILE A 448 5.36 -23.59 -28.08
N PRO A 449 4.94 -23.21 -29.31
CA PRO A 449 5.68 -23.51 -30.51
C PRO A 449 7.12 -22.95 -30.49
N ALA A 450 8.05 -23.68 -31.07
CA ALA A 450 9.38 -23.16 -31.34
C ALA A 450 9.28 -22.00 -32.36
N LEU A 451 10.11 -20.99 -32.19
CA LEU A 451 10.21 -19.89 -33.17
C LEU A 451 10.88 -20.38 -34.45
N SER A 452 10.55 -19.76 -35.58
CA SER A 452 11.06 -20.13 -36.90
C SER A 452 12.55 -19.90 -37.10
N GLY A 453 13.19 -19.08 -36.24
CA GLY A 453 14.62 -18.80 -36.26
C GLY A 453 15.09 -17.93 -35.09
N ASP A 454 16.40 -17.62 -35.10
CA ASP A 454 17.00 -16.77 -34.05
C ASP A 454 16.73 -15.29 -34.24
N VAL A 455 16.46 -14.83 -35.48
CA VAL A 455 15.90 -13.49 -35.70
C VAL A 455 14.43 -13.53 -35.33
N LEU A 456 14.08 -12.76 -34.31
CA LEU A 456 12.74 -12.81 -33.70
C LEU A 456 11.70 -12.18 -34.62
N ASN A 457 10.63 -12.94 -34.89
CA ASN A 457 9.46 -12.46 -35.63
C ASN A 457 8.40 -11.97 -34.63
N PHE A 458 7.92 -10.75 -34.82
CA PHE A 458 6.97 -10.11 -33.88
C PHE A 458 5.67 -10.92 -33.68
N GLU A 459 5.06 -11.37 -34.80
CA GLU A 459 3.78 -12.08 -34.77
C GLU A 459 3.91 -13.44 -34.06
N GLU A 460 4.99 -14.19 -34.32
CA GLU A 460 5.26 -15.47 -33.68
C GLU A 460 5.48 -15.28 -32.17
N VAL A 461 6.32 -14.31 -31.78
CA VAL A 461 6.60 -14.01 -30.36
C VAL A 461 5.33 -13.56 -29.65
N LEU A 462 4.55 -12.66 -30.25
CA LEU A 462 3.29 -12.17 -29.66
C LEU A 462 2.26 -13.28 -29.48
N ALA A 463 2.12 -14.16 -30.47
CA ALA A 463 1.21 -15.31 -30.39
C ALA A 463 1.60 -16.27 -29.26
N ASN A 464 2.89 -16.60 -29.13
CA ASN A 464 3.41 -17.41 -28.04
C ASN A 464 3.25 -16.71 -26.69
N TYR A 465 3.51 -15.41 -26.64
CA TYR A 465 3.41 -14.62 -25.41
C TYR A 465 1.97 -14.61 -24.86
N LYS A 466 0.97 -14.45 -25.74
CA LYS A 466 -0.43 -14.54 -25.34
C LYS A 466 -0.79 -15.91 -24.73
N LYS A 467 -0.27 -17.02 -25.29
CA LYS A 467 -0.46 -18.36 -24.73
C LYS A 467 0.17 -18.48 -23.32
N VAL A 468 1.40 -17.98 -23.19
CA VAL A 468 2.12 -17.98 -21.89
C VAL A 468 1.35 -17.16 -20.87
N LEU A 469 0.89 -15.95 -21.19
CA LEU A 469 0.15 -15.08 -20.29
C LEU A 469 -1.17 -15.71 -19.81
N LYS A 470 -1.87 -16.43 -20.69
CA LYS A 470 -3.08 -17.17 -20.33
C LYS A 470 -2.80 -18.25 -19.28
N GLU A 471 -1.74 -19.04 -19.46
CA GLU A 471 -1.34 -20.07 -18.47
C GLU A 471 -0.83 -19.45 -17.17
N MET A 472 -0.09 -18.37 -17.25
CA MET A 472 0.35 -17.64 -16.05
C MET A 472 -0.83 -17.06 -15.27
N ALA A 473 -1.85 -16.53 -15.95
CA ALA A 473 -3.09 -16.07 -15.32
C ALA A 473 -3.78 -17.21 -14.55
N ARG A 474 -3.84 -18.42 -15.15
CA ARG A 474 -4.42 -19.62 -14.50
C ARG A 474 -3.67 -20.00 -13.23
N VAL A 475 -2.35 -20.19 -13.31
CA VAL A 475 -1.52 -20.58 -12.14
C VAL A 475 -1.58 -19.53 -11.06
N TYR A 476 -1.56 -18.25 -11.44
CA TYR A 476 -1.66 -17.13 -10.52
C TYR A 476 -3.01 -17.12 -9.78
N ASN A 477 -4.11 -17.29 -10.52
CA ASN A 477 -5.44 -17.36 -9.93
C ASN A 477 -5.59 -18.56 -8.96
N GLU A 478 -5.07 -19.74 -9.33
CA GLU A 478 -5.10 -20.92 -8.46
C GLU A 478 -4.33 -20.68 -7.15
N ALA A 479 -3.14 -20.08 -7.24
CA ALA A 479 -2.34 -19.72 -6.06
C ALA A 479 -3.11 -18.74 -5.15
N MET A 480 -3.73 -17.73 -5.73
CA MET A 480 -4.50 -16.73 -4.97
C MET A 480 -5.73 -17.32 -4.31
N ASN A 481 -6.45 -18.22 -4.98
CA ASN A 481 -7.60 -18.93 -4.40
C ASN A 481 -7.21 -19.78 -3.18
N ILE A 482 -6.10 -20.52 -3.28
CA ILE A 482 -5.54 -21.30 -2.17
C ILE A 482 -5.20 -20.40 -0.98
N ILE A 483 -4.47 -19.31 -1.24
CA ILE A 483 -4.03 -18.37 -0.21
C ILE A 483 -5.22 -17.79 0.55
N HIS A 484 -6.21 -17.24 -0.15
CA HIS A 484 -7.32 -16.56 0.50
C HIS A 484 -8.30 -17.51 1.19
N TYR A 485 -8.47 -18.72 0.65
CA TYR A 485 -9.19 -19.79 1.36
C TYR A 485 -8.52 -20.11 2.70
N MET A 486 -7.18 -20.26 2.71
CA MET A 486 -6.45 -20.62 3.92
C MET A 486 -6.37 -19.48 4.94
N HIS A 487 -6.35 -18.23 4.50
CA HIS A 487 -6.52 -17.08 5.39
C HIS A 487 -7.88 -17.12 6.10
N ASP A 488 -8.95 -17.27 5.37
CA ASP A 488 -10.30 -17.32 5.95
C ASP A 488 -10.45 -18.52 6.90
N LYS A 489 -9.82 -19.66 6.60
CA LYS A 489 -9.93 -20.88 7.39
C LYS A 489 -9.11 -20.84 8.69
N TYR A 490 -7.88 -20.34 8.65
CA TYR A 490 -6.95 -20.44 9.77
C TYR A 490 -6.61 -19.12 10.44
N TYR A 491 -6.81 -18.02 9.74
CA TYR A 491 -6.63 -16.68 10.27
C TYR A 491 -7.61 -15.69 9.62
N TYR A 492 -8.61 -15.29 10.36
CA TYR A 492 -9.60 -14.30 9.97
C TYR A 492 -9.33 -12.99 10.70
N GLU A 493 -9.26 -11.88 9.97
CA GLU A 493 -8.93 -10.54 10.47
C GLU A 493 -10.14 -9.92 11.20
N LYS A 494 -10.61 -10.56 12.27
CA LYS A 494 -11.86 -10.24 12.95
C LYS A 494 -11.94 -8.80 13.46
N ALA A 495 -10.82 -8.22 13.94
CA ALA A 495 -10.81 -6.86 14.48
C ALA A 495 -11.04 -5.81 13.41
N GLN A 496 -10.42 -5.95 12.21
CA GLN A 496 -10.71 -5.05 11.08
C GLN A 496 -12.10 -5.28 10.51
N MET A 497 -12.48 -6.54 10.30
CA MET A 497 -13.77 -6.93 9.71
C MET A 497 -14.96 -6.54 10.59
N ALA A 498 -14.77 -6.35 11.90
CA ALA A 498 -15.80 -5.82 12.80
C ALA A 498 -16.23 -4.38 12.44
N PHE A 499 -15.40 -3.64 11.74
CA PHE A 499 -15.68 -2.28 11.24
C PHE A 499 -16.03 -2.24 9.75
N VAL A 500 -16.43 -3.37 9.18
CA VAL A 500 -16.85 -3.52 7.78
C VAL A 500 -18.28 -4.08 7.76
N ASP A 501 -19.03 -3.79 6.71
CA ASP A 501 -20.36 -4.35 6.52
C ASP A 501 -20.32 -5.88 6.50
N THR A 502 -21.41 -6.52 6.93
CA THR A 502 -21.45 -7.97 7.13
C THR A 502 -21.26 -8.75 5.83
N ASP A 503 -21.74 -8.21 4.71
CA ASP A 503 -21.59 -8.81 3.36
C ASP A 503 -20.92 -7.77 2.42
N PRO A 504 -19.60 -7.56 2.56
CA PRO A 504 -18.90 -6.56 1.78
C PRO A 504 -18.63 -7.02 0.35
N VAL A 505 -18.43 -6.06 -0.54
CA VAL A 505 -17.88 -6.36 -1.87
C VAL A 505 -16.41 -6.77 -1.71
N ILE A 506 -16.04 -7.92 -2.28
CA ILE A 506 -14.69 -8.46 -2.23
C ILE A 506 -14.00 -8.21 -3.56
N ASN A 507 -12.85 -7.51 -3.55
CA ASN A 507 -11.96 -7.40 -4.69
C ASN A 507 -10.78 -8.37 -4.51
N LEU A 508 -10.36 -9.06 -5.57
CA LEU A 508 -9.12 -9.82 -5.60
C LEU A 508 -8.08 -9.07 -6.41
N ALA A 509 -7.05 -8.59 -5.73
CA ALA A 509 -5.99 -7.80 -6.33
C ALA A 509 -4.96 -8.71 -7.00
N TYR A 510 -4.90 -8.67 -8.32
CA TYR A 510 -3.76 -9.16 -9.09
C TYR A 510 -2.78 -8.01 -9.35
N GLY A 511 -1.55 -8.32 -9.73
CA GLY A 511 -0.56 -7.32 -10.08
C GLY A 511 0.45 -7.82 -11.10
N VAL A 512 1.06 -6.87 -11.80
CA VAL A 512 2.11 -7.15 -12.77
C VAL A 512 3.38 -6.36 -12.48
N ALA A 513 4.52 -6.92 -12.88
CA ALA A 513 5.83 -6.30 -12.84
C ALA A 513 6.52 -6.44 -14.20
N GLY A 514 7.39 -5.49 -14.55
CA GLY A 514 8.18 -5.54 -15.78
C GLY A 514 7.39 -5.17 -17.03
N MET A 515 6.30 -4.41 -16.90
CA MET A 515 5.50 -3.95 -18.04
C MET A 515 6.35 -3.20 -19.07
N SER A 516 7.05 -2.13 -18.66
CA SER A 516 7.85 -1.32 -19.59
C SER A 516 8.94 -2.13 -20.32
N ILE A 517 9.54 -3.11 -19.63
CA ILE A 517 10.56 -4.01 -20.22
C ILE A 517 9.93 -4.93 -21.26
N ALA A 518 8.78 -5.53 -20.95
CA ALA A 518 8.06 -6.39 -21.89
C ALA A 518 7.62 -5.61 -23.14
N VAL A 519 7.13 -4.39 -22.94
CA VAL A 519 6.65 -3.50 -24.01
C VAL A 519 7.81 -2.99 -24.86
N ASP A 520 8.90 -2.54 -24.28
CA ASP A 520 10.10 -2.13 -25.01
C ASP A 520 10.72 -3.31 -25.79
N SER A 521 10.69 -4.52 -25.20
CA SER A 521 11.12 -5.75 -25.88
C SER A 521 10.25 -6.07 -27.10
N LEU A 522 8.93 -5.98 -26.98
CA LEU A 522 8.00 -6.15 -28.10
C LEU A 522 8.22 -5.06 -29.17
N SER A 523 8.47 -3.83 -28.75
CA SER A 523 8.79 -2.71 -29.64
C SER A 523 10.09 -2.94 -30.38
N ALA A 524 11.14 -3.41 -29.70
CA ALA A 524 12.41 -3.76 -30.32
C ALA A 524 12.24 -4.86 -31.36
N ILE A 525 11.52 -5.93 -31.05
CA ILE A 525 11.24 -7.04 -32.00
C ILE A 525 10.43 -6.56 -33.22
N LYS A 526 9.54 -5.58 -33.03
CA LYS A 526 8.66 -5.04 -34.06
C LYS A 526 9.36 -4.05 -35.00
N HIS A 527 10.26 -3.21 -34.47
CA HIS A 527 10.80 -2.05 -35.17
C HIS A 527 12.30 -2.12 -35.48
N ALA A 528 13.03 -3.02 -34.84
CA ALA A 528 14.45 -3.29 -35.07
C ALA A 528 14.63 -4.77 -35.46
N LYS A 529 15.85 -5.14 -35.79
CA LYS A 529 16.21 -6.55 -36.01
C LYS A 529 16.81 -7.09 -34.68
N VAL A 530 16.09 -7.99 -34.04
CA VAL A 530 16.53 -8.61 -32.77
C VAL A 530 16.89 -10.06 -33.06
N THR A 531 18.14 -10.44 -32.76
CA THR A 531 18.64 -11.81 -32.91
C THR A 531 18.92 -12.42 -31.54
N ALA A 532 18.30 -13.55 -31.25
CA ALA A 532 18.53 -14.28 -29.98
C ALA A 532 19.89 -15.02 -30.04
N ARG A 533 20.70 -14.81 -29.02
CA ARG A 533 21.90 -15.63 -28.78
C ARG A 533 21.53 -16.77 -27.84
N ARG A 534 21.72 -18.01 -28.29
CA ARG A 534 21.33 -19.20 -27.54
C ARG A 534 22.56 -20.01 -27.12
N ASN A 535 22.45 -20.68 -25.97
CA ASN A 535 23.44 -21.65 -25.51
C ASN A 535 23.24 -23.03 -26.17
N ASP A 536 24.09 -23.98 -25.82
CA ASP A 536 24.14 -25.34 -26.39
C ASP A 536 22.83 -26.13 -26.22
N ILE A 537 21.98 -25.77 -25.27
CA ILE A 537 20.66 -26.38 -25.04
C ILE A 537 19.50 -25.55 -25.59
N GLY A 538 19.79 -24.53 -26.40
CA GLY A 538 18.83 -23.72 -27.13
C GLY A 538 18.15 -22.63 -26.32
N LEU A 539 18.61 -22.33 -25.09
CA LEU A 539 18.06 -21.23 -24.27
C LEU A 539 18.76 -19.90 -24.57
N THR A 540 18.00 -18.82 -24.49
CA THR A 540 18.54 -17.48 -24.71
C THR A 540 19.46 -17.04 -23.58
N GLU A 541 20.65 -16.56 -23.93
CA GLU A 541 21.62 -15.92 -23.05
C GLU A 541 21.73 -14.40 -23.24
N GLY A 542 21.26 -13.91 -24.39
CA GLY A 542 21.25 -12.50 -24.74
C GLY A 542 20.61 -12.24 -26.09
N PHE A 543 20.59 -10.98 -26.49
CA PHE A 543 20.01 -10.51 -27.73
C PHE A 543 20.93 -9.49 -28.39
N ASP A 544 21.11 -9.59 -29.71
CA ASP A 544 21.76 -8.59 -30.52
C ASP A 544 20.69 -7.75 -31.22
N ILE A 545 20.81 -6.43 -31.11
CA ILE A 545 19.80 -5.50 -31.61
C ILE A 545 20.45 -4.61 -32.67
N GLU A 546 19.93 -4.67 -33.89
CA GLU A 546 20.35 -3.83 -35.03
C GLU A 546 19.21 -2.86 -35.38
N GLY A 547 19.45 -1.55 -35.25
CA GLY A 547 18.47 -0.49 -35.54
C GLY A 547 17.91 0.16 -34.27
N GLU A 548 17.07 1.16 -34.46
CA GLU A 548 16.41 1.91 -33.39
C GLU A 548 14.94 1.48 -33.24
N PHE A 549 14.41 1.61 -32.06
CA PHE A 549 13.02 1.31 -31.75
C PHE A 549 12.45 2.32 -30.74
N PRO A 550 11.13 2.61 -30.81
CA PRO A 550 10.49 3.47 -29.82
C PRO A 550 10.47 2.81 -28.44
N CYS A 551 10.80 3.58 -27.39
CA CYS A 551 10.76 3.14 -26.02
C CYS A 551 9.62 3.84 -25.25
N PHE A 552 8.96 3.12 -24.35
CA PHE A 552 7.93 3.63 -23.47
C PHE A 552 8.46 4.79 -22.60
N GLY A 553 7.63 5.83 -22.42
CA GLY A 553 8.00 7.02 -21.67
C GLY A 553 8.44 8.22 -22.53
N ASN A 554 8.15 8.20 -23.84
CA ASN A 554 8.51 9.28 -24.77
C ASN A 554 7.30 9.85 -25.54
N ASP A 555 6.08 9.56 -25.09
CA ASP A 555 4.81 9.95 -25.71
C ASP A 555 4.70 9.44 -27.18
N ASP A 556 5.15 8.21 -27.41
CA ASP A 556 5.16 7.58 -28.73
C ASP A 556 4.09 6.47 -28.80
N ASP A 557 3.02 6.70 -29.54
CA ASP A 557 1.88 5.78 -29.66
C ASP A 557 2.25 4.40 -30.22
N ARG A 558 3.36 4.27 -30.96
CA ARG A 558 3.82 2.99 -31.51
C ARG A 558 4.19 1.99 -30.41
N VAL A 559 4.64 2.46 -29.25
CA VAL A 559 5.01 1.64 -28.08
C VAL A 559 3.99 1.77 -26.97
N ASP A 560 3.43 2.96 -26.74
CA ASP A 560 2.47 3.20 -25.64
C ASP A 560 1.20 2.35 -25.82
N HIS A 561 0.70 2.18 -27.07
CA HIS A 561 -0.44 1.30 -27.33
C HIS A 561 -0.12 -0.18 -27.08
N LEU A 562 1.13 -0.64 -27.28
CA LEU A 562 1.53 -2.00 -26.89
C LEU A 562 1.37 -2.22 -25.38
N ALA A 563 1.66 -1.19 -24.57
CA ALA A 563 1.47 -1.27 -23.12
C ALA A 563 -0.02 -1.40 -22.77
N VAL A 564 -0.87 -0.57 -23.36
CA VAL A 564 -2.33 -0.62 -23.16
C VAL A 564 -2.88 -1.99 -23.53
N ASP A 565 -2.51 -2.51 -24.72
CA ASP A 565 -3.01 -3.79 -25.22
C ASP A 565 -2.53 -4.97 -24.38
N LEU A 566 -1.28 -4.95 -23.91
CA LEU A 566 -0.72 -6.00 -23.07
C LEU A 566 -1.46 -6.10 -21.73
N ILE A 567 -1.67 -4.97 -21.07
CA ILE A 567 -2.37 -4.91 -19.78
C ILE A 567 -3.84 -5.32 -19.93
N TYR A 568 -4.54 -4.80 -20.93
CA TYR A 568 -5.90 -5.19 -21.24
C TYR A 568 -6.03 -6.70 -21.50
N TYR A 569 -5.13 -7.28 -22.29
CA TYR A 569 -5.16 -8.72 -22.56
C TYR A 569 -5.01 -9.54 -21.29
N PHE A 570 -4.06 -9.20 -20.42
CA PHE A 570 -3.83 -9.95 -19.20
C PHE A 570 -4.98 -9.81 -18.20
N ASP A 571 -5.55 -8.63 -18.05
CA ASP A 571 -6.73 -8.36 -17.22
C ASP A 571 -7.94 -9.20 -17.69
N GLU A 572 -8.19 -9.24 -19.01
CA GLU A 572 -9.27 -10.04 -19.57
C GLU A 572 -9.07 -11.55 -19.38
N GLU A 573 -7.83 -12.06 -19.43
CA GLU A 573 -7.58 -13.47 -19.12
C GLU A 573 -7.82 -13.80 -17.64
N LEU A 574 -7.48 -12.93 -16.72
CA LEU A 574 -7.78 -13.09 -15.28
C LEU A 574 -9.28 -13.09 -15.00
N LYS A 575 -10.05 -12.21 -15.62
CA LYS A 575 -11.51 -12.08 -15.43
C LYS A 575 -12.30 -13.32 -15.88
N LYS A 576 -11.74 -14.18 -16.72
CA LYS A 576 -12.39 -15.42 -17.18
C LYS A 576 -12.33 -16.55 -16.16
N LEU A 577 -11.52 -16.41 -15.11
CA LEU A 577 -11.20 -17.49 -14.19
C LEU A 577 -12.11 -17.46 -12.95
N PRO A 578 -12.45 -18.62 -12.36
CA PRO A 578 -13.23 -18.67 -11.14
C PRO A 578 -12.40 -18.18 -9.95
N VAL A 579 -13.01 -17.34 -9.12
CA VAL A 579 -12.34 -16.69 -7.97
C VAL A 579 -13.02 -17.07 -6.67
N TYR A 580 -12.22 -17.30 -5.63
CA TYR A 580 -12.69 -17.62 -4.28
C TYR A 580 -13.68 -16.56 -3.78
N LYS A 581 -14.79 -17.02 -3.16
CA LYS A 581 -15.91 -16.16 -2.67
C LYS A 581 -16.50 -15.23 -3.74
N ASN A 582 -16.40 -15.58 -5.03
CA ASN A 582 -16.86 -14.75 -6.14
C ASN A 582 -16.30 -13.30 -6.09
N ALA A 583 -15.08 -13.16 -5.61
CA ALA A 583 -14.40 -11.87 -5.56
C ALA A 583 -14.24 -11.28 -6.98
N LYS A 584 -14.22 -9.96 -7.08
CA LYS A 584 -14.04 -9.25 -8.35
C LYS A 584 -12.55 -9.13 -8.66
N PRO A 585 -12.04 -9.71 -9.76
CA PRO A 585 -10.66 -9.50 -10.18
C PRO A 585 -10.38 -8.03 -10.43
N THR A 586 -9.27 -7.54 -9.91
CA THR A 586 -8.72 -6.21 -10.20
C THR A 586 -7.23 -6.37 -10.48
N LEU A 587 -6.66 -5.51 -11.31
CA LEU A 587 -5.25 -5.57 -11.69
C LEU A 587 -4.51 -4.30 -11.24
N SER A 588 -3.25 -4.44 -10.83
CA SER A 588 -2.35 -3.30 -10.58
C SER A 588 -1.08 -3.38 -11.40
N ILE A 589 -0.56 -2.21 -11.78
CA ILE A 589 0.78 -2.05 -12.34
C ILE A 589 1.64 -1.43 -11.23
N LEU A 590 2.18 -2.30 -10.38
CA LEU A 590 2.87 -1.90 -9.14
C LEU A 590 3.91 -2.95 -8.76
N THR A 591 5.15 -2.54 -8.47
CA THR A 591 6.23 -3.46 -8.06
C THR A 591 6.59 -3.38 -6.59
N ILE A 592 6.19 -2.31 -5.89
CA ILE A 592 6.81 -1.95 -4.62
C ILE A 592 8.35 -1.91 -4.78
N THR A 593 9.16 -2.20 -3.76
CA THR A 593 10.62 -2.32 -3.86
C THR A 593 11.11 -3.65 -4.44
N SER A 594 10.20 -4.54 -4.84
CA SER A 594 10.55 -5.86 -5.40
C SER A 594 11.13 -5.82 -6.82
N ASN A 595 11.15 -4.65 -7.47
CA ASN A 595 11.71 -4.45 -8.81
C ASN A 595 13.17 -4.93 -8.94
N VAL A 596 13.97 -4.78 -7.89
CA VAL A 596 15.35 -5.31 -7.82
C VAL A 596 15.37 -6.83 -7.89
N MET A 597 14.50 -7.49 -7.10
CA MET A 597 14.43 -8.95 -7.06
C MET A 597 13.90 -9.54 -8.39
N TYR A 598 12.93 -8.88 -9.03
CA TYR A 598 12.48 -9.31 -10.36
C TYR A 598 13.62 -9.28 -11.37
N GLY A 599 14.42 -8.21 -11.36
CA GLY A 599 15.60 -8.08 -12.21
C GLY A 599 16.60 -9.23 -12.00
N LYS A 600 16.93 -9.53 -10.74
CA LYS A 600 17.87 -10.64 -10.38
C LYS A 600 17.42 -12.00 -10.92
N LYS A 601 16.11 -12.27 -10.92
CA LYS A 601 15.53 -13.55 -11.35
C LYS A 601 15.27 -13.63 -12.86
N THR A 602 15.48 -12.56 -13.62
CA THR A 602 15.15 -12.46 -15.04
C THR A 602 16.42 -12.37 -15.89
N GLY A 603 16.49 -13.19 -16.93
CA GLY A 603 17.56 -13.19 -17.95
C GLY A 603 17.63 -11.86 -18.72
N ALA A 604 18.55 -11.77 -19.66
CA ALA A 604 18.61 -10.66 -20.61
C ALA A 604 17.31 -10.58 -21.42
N THR A 605 16.89 -9.38 -21.84
CA THR A 605 15.63 -9.16 -22.55
C THR A 605 15.85 -8.48 -23.90
N PRO A 606 14.95 -8.69 -24.88
CA PRO A 606 15.09 -8.20 -26.25
C PRO A 606 15.23 -6.67 -26.40
N ASP A 607 14.87 -5.91 -25.37
CA ASP A 607 15.04 -4.45 -25.30
C ASP A 607 16.48 -4.01 -24.95
N GLY A 608 17.40 -4.95 -24.77
CA GLY A 608 18.79 -4.68 -24.39
C GLY A 608 19.08 -4.62 -22.87
N ARG A 609 18.09 -4.89 -21.99
CA ARG A 609 18.34 -5.01 -20.57
C ARG A 609 19.19 -6.26 -20.29
N ALA A 610 20.31 -6.08 -19.62
CA ALA A 610 21.17 -7.19 -19.24
C ALA A 610 20.55 -8.07 -18.14
N LYS A 611 20.96 -9.35 -18.09
CA LYS A 611 20.57 -10.28 -17.01
C LYS A 611 20.87 -9.68 -15.64
N GLY A 612 19.91 -9.75 -14.73
CA GLY A 612 20.06 -9.32 -13.35
C GLY A 612 19.85 -7.83 -13.07
N VAL A 613 19.81 -7.00 -14.09
CA VAL A 613 19.53 -5.55 -13.93
C VAL A 613 18.11 -5.34 -13.38
N ALA A 614 17.96 -4.46 -12.39
CA ALA A 614 16.68 -4.13 -11.76
C ALA A 614 15.65 -3.66 -12.79
N PHE A 615 14.36 -3.96 -12.53
CA PHE A 615 13.26 -3.43 -13.31
C PHE A 615 12.96 -1.98 -12.93
N ALA A 616 12.34 -1.23 -13.83
CA ALA A 616 11.68 0.01 -13.46
C ALA A 616 10.52 -0.26 -12.49
N PRO A 617 10.27 0.62 -11.50
CA PRO A 617 9.18 0.42 -10.57
C PRO A 617 7.80 0.71 -11.20
N GLY A 618 6.81 -0.13 -10.92
CA GLY A 618 5.42 0.08 -11.34
C GLY A 618 5.25 0.29 -12.83
N ALA A 619 4.61 1.38 -13.20
CA ALA A 619 4.36 1.80 -14.57
C ALA A 619 5.45 2.71 -15.16
N ASN A 620 6.54 2.93 -14.42
CA ASN A 620 7.62 3.77 -14.89
C ASN A 620 8.27 3.26 -16.19
N PRO A 621 8.71 4.16 -17.07
CA PRO A 621 9.67 3.81 -18.13
C PRO A 621 10.93 3.19 -17.55
N MET A 622 11.59 2.33 -18.32
CA MET A 622 12.90 1.80 -17.94
C MET A 622 13.93 2.92 -17.82
N HIS A 623 14.78 2.87 -16.81
CA HIS A 623 15.75 3.92 -16.47
C HIS A 623 16.56 4.39 -17.66
N GLY A 624 16.57 5.71 -17.87
CA GLY A 624 17.32 6.38 -18.96
C GLY A 624 16.73 6.22 -20.37
N ARG A 625 15.53 5.65 -20.51
CA ARG A 625 14.86 5.51 -21.82
C ARG A 625 13.86 6.62 -22.12
N ASP A 626 13.37 7.32 -21.12
CA ASP A 626 12.47 8.47 -21.21
C ASP A 626 13.25 9.76 -21.52
N LYS A 627 13.68 9.90 -22.77
CA LYS A 627 14.60 10.95 -23.22
C LYS A 627 13.94 12.27 -23.61
N ASN A 628 12.61 12.27 -23.81
CA ASN A 628 11.87 13.42 -24.33
C ASN A 628 11.39 14.38 -23.22
N GLY A 629 11.90 14.23 -21.98
CA GLY A 629 11.59 15.10 -20.84
C GLY A 629 10.40 14.62 -20.00
N ALA A 630 10.16 15.34 -18.91
CA ALA A 630 9.18 15.00 -17.89
C ALA A 630 7.75 14.84 -18.43
N ILE A 631 7.29 15.79 -19.23
CA ILE A 631 5.91 15.79 -19.74
C ILE A 631 5.66 14.60 -20.68
N ALA A 632 6.64 14.23 -21.52
CA ALA A 632 6.50 13.05 -22.39
C ALA A 632 6.44 11.75 -21.58
N SER A 633 7.29 11.62 -20.54
CA SER A 633 7.30 10.47 -19.64
C SER A 633 5.94 10.30 -18.94
N LEU A 634 5.42 11.38 -18.37
CA LEU A 634 4.11 11.40 -17.71
C LEU A 634 2.97 11.11 -18.73
N SER A 635 3.04 11.64 -19.95
CA SER A 635 2.02 11.41 -20.99
C SER A 635 1.92 9.95 -21.40
N SER A 636 3.05 9.23 -21.56
CA SER A 636 3.02 7.79 -21.83
C SER A 636 2.30 7.00 -20.73
N VAL A 637 2.62 7.29 -19.45
CA VAL A 637 1.97 6.61 -18.32
C VAL A 637 0.47 6.94 -18.24
N ALA A 638 0.08 8.18 -18.55
CA ALA A 638 -1.32 8.61 -18.51
C ALA A 638 -2.22 7.89 -19.54
N LYS A 639 -1.64 7.26 -20.59
CA LYS A 639 -2.39 6.46 -21.57
C LYS A 639 -2.84 5.10 -21.01
N LEU A 640 -2.22 4.61 -19.94
CA LEU A 640 -2.63 3.36 -19.28
C LEU A 640 -4.01 3.54 -18.65
N ARG A 641 -4.94 2.66 -19.01
CA ARG A 641 -6.34 2.83 -18.62
C ARG A 641 -6.62 2.30 -17.22
N TYR A 642 -7.09 3.15 -16.32
CA TYR A 642 -7.48 2.74 -14.96
C TYR A 642 -8.59 1.66 -14.97
N ARG A 643 -9.48 1.65 -15.95
CA ARG A 643 -10.53 0.62 -16.08
C ARG A 643 -9.99 -0.79 -16.23
N ASP A 644 -8.78 -0.96 -16.78
CA ASP A 644 -8.09 -2.23 -16.95
C ASP A 644 -7.13 -2.54 -15.78
N SER A 645 -6.94 -1.58 -14.88
CA SER A 645 -6.00 -1.68 -13.75
C SER A 645 -6.59 -1.06 -12.49
N GLN A 646 -7.78 -1.51 -12.08
CA GLN A 646 -8.55 -0.92 -10.97
C GLN A 646 -7.94 -1.16 -9.56
N ASP A 647 -6.88 -1.96 -9.46
CA ASP A 647 -6.06 -2.06 -8.25
C ASP A 647 -4.88 -1.05 -8.26
N GLY A 648 -4.82 -0.20 -9.29
CA GLY A 648 -3.98 0.98 -9.36
C GLY A 648 -2.79 0.90 -10.31
N ILE A 649 -2.34 2.08 -10.75
CA ILE A 649 -1.23 2.27 -11.68
C ILE A 649 -0.19 3.16 -10.99
N SER A 650 0.86 2.57 -10.44
CA SER A 650 1.89 3.32 -9.71
C SER A 650 2.89 3.98 -10.65
N ASN A 651 3.03 5.28 -10.53
CA ASN A 651 4.08 6.06 -11.19
C ASN A 651 4.92 6.81 -10.16
N THR A 652 6.24 6.77 -10.27
CA THR A 652 7.18 7.50 -9.42
C THR A 652 7.99 8.45 -10.25
N PHE A 653 7.81 9.74 -9.99
CA PHE A 653 8.41 10.82 -10.73
C PHE A 653 9.47 11.52 -9.89
N SER A 654 10.69 11.68 -10.44
CA SER A 654 11.77 12.41 -9.78
C SER A 654 12.19 13.59 -10.65
N ILE A 655 12.20 14.78 -10.05
CA ILE A 655 12.57 16.02 -10.72
C ILE A 655 13.56 16.81 -9.88
N VAL A 656 14.55 17.41 -10.57
CA VAL A 656 15.52 18.28 -9.92
C VAL A 656 14.84 19.61 -9.55
N PRO A 657 15.04 20.16 -8.33
CA PRO A 657 14.36 21.38 -7.90
C PRO A 657 14.46 22.56 -8.87
N LYS A 658 15.63 22.74 -9.51
CA LYS A 658 15.85 23.82 -10.49
C LYS A 658 14.97 23.69 -11.75
N SER A 659 14.56 22.48 -12.11
CA SER A 659 13.70 22.24 -13.28
C SER A 659 12.25 22.60 -13.01
N LEU A 660 11.83 22.65 -11.75
CA LEU A 660 10.52 23.16 -11.37
C LEU A 660 10.46 24.69 -11.37
N GLY A 661 11.55 25.38 -11.09
CA GLY A 661 11.56 26.85 -11.08
C GLY A 661 12.73 27.45 -10.29
N VAL A 662 12.88 28.77 -10.44
CA VAL A 662 13.99 29.52 -9.84
C VAL A 662 13.80 29.77 -8.33
N ASP A 663 12.56 29.94 -7.89
CA ASP A 663 12.17 30.18 -6.50
C ASP A 663 11.03 29.23 -6.06
N MET A 664 10.62 29.30 -4.81
CA MET A 664 9.60 28.39 -4.25
C MET A 664 8.22 28.62 -4.87
N GLU A 665 7.82 29.86 -5.12
CA GLU A 665 6.55 30.20 -5.69
C GLU A 665 6.38 29.60 -7.09
N ASN A 666 7.39 29.81 -7.97
CA ASN A 666 7.42 29.21 -9.30
C ASN A 666 7.42 27.67 -9.25
N ARG A 667 8.15 27.07 -8.30
CA ARG A 667 8.18 25.60 -8.15
C ARG A 667 6.82 25.04 -7.76
N ILE A 668 6.12 25.70 -6.84
CA ILE A 668 4.77 25.31 -6.41
C ILE A 668 3.80 25.42 -7.60
N GLU A 669 3.75 26.55 -8.30
CA GLU A 669 2.89 26.79 -9.43
C GLU A 669 3.11 25.76 -10.56
N ASN A 670 4.37 25.50 -10.91
CA ASN A 670 4.73 24.56 -11.96
C ASN A 670 4.40 23.11 -11.57
N LEU A 671 4.62 22.73 -10.30
CA LEU A 671 4.26 21.39 -9.83
C LEU A 671 2.73 21.20 -9.83
N VAL A 672 1.96 22.17 -9.37
CA VAL A 672 0.49 22.13 -9.40
C VAL A 672 -0.01 22.02 -10.84
N THR A 673 0.49 22.86 -11.75
CA THR A 673 0.10 22.86 -13.17
C THR A 673 0.43 21.51 -13.85
N MET A 674 1.60 20.96 -13.54
CA MET A 674 2.02 19.65 -14.07
C MET A 674 1.09 18.52 -13.57
N MET A 675 0.73 18.53 -12.28
CA MET A 675 -0.18 17.54 -11.71
C MET A 675 -1.60 17.69 -12.28
N ASP A 676 -2.12 18.90 -12.39
CA ASP A 676 -3.43 19.15 -13.03
C ASP A 676 -3.45 18.60 -14.47
N GLY A 677 -2.43 18.90 -15.26
CA GLY A 677 -2.31 18.41 -16.63
C GLY A 677 -2.18 16.89 -16.73
N TYR A 678 -1.43 16.26 -15.82
CA TYR A 678 -1.24 14.81 -15.78
C TYR A 678 -2.57 14.08 -15.44
N PHE A 679 -3.28 14.55 -14.42
CA PHE A 679 -4.53 13.91 -13.99
C PHE A 679 -5.69 14.17 -14.96
N VAL A 680 -5.77 15.34 -15.61
CA VAL A 680 -6.74 15.63 -16.67
C VAL A 680 -6.56 14.69 -17.88
N LYS A 681 -5.33 14.25 -18.16
CA LYS A 681 -5.07 13.23 -19.19
C LYS A 681 -5.53 11.82 -18.83
N GLY A 682 -6.10 11.61 -17.63
CA GLY A 682 -6.62 10.32 -17.18
C GLY A 682 -5.60 9.46 -16.44
N ALA A 683 -4.46 10.01 -16.04
CA ALA A 683 -3.51 9.33 -15.18
C ALA A 683 -4.12 9.00 -13.80
N HIS A 684 -3.67 7.91 -13.18
CA HIS A 684 -4.23 7.43 -11.91
C HIS A 684 -3.47 7.96 -10.70
N HIS A 685 -2.15 7.77 -10.63
CA HIS A 685 -1.35 7.99 -9.42
C HIS A 685 0.00 8.64 -9.73
N LEU A 686 0.49 9.43 -8.78
CA LEU A 686 1.81 10.05 -8.86
C LEU A 686 2.51 10.09 -7.49
N ASN A 687 3.69 9.47 -7.41
CA ASN A 687 4.71 9.79 -6.41
C ASN A 687 5.59 10.93 -6.93
N VAL A 688 5.86 11.94 -6.11
CA VAL A 688 6.74 13.04 -6.47
C VAL A 688 7.96 13.06 -5.54
N ASN A 689 9.15 12.96 -6.14
CA ASN A 689 10.42 13.21 -5.48
C ASN A 689 11.03 14.49 -6.03
N VAL A 690 11.26 15.47 -5.18
CA VAL A 690 11.95 16.72 -5.55
C VAL A 690 13.33 16.71 -4.88
N LEU A 691 14.28 16.07 -5.54
CA LEU A 691 15.64 15.86 -5.03
C LEU A 691 16.66 15.91 -6.18
N ASN A 692 17.94 15.94 -5.82
CA ASN A 692 19.03 15.74 -6.75
C ASN A 692 19.83 14.47 -6.40
N ARG A 693 20.58 13.97 -7.37
CA ARG A 693 21.37 12.75 -7.23
C ARG A 693 22.47 12.90 -6.18
N GLU A 694 23.12 14.06 -6.14
CA GLU A 694 24.24 14.36 -5.25
C GLU A 694 23.82 14.24 -3.77
N MET A 695 22.59 14.66 -3.43
CA MET A 695 22.05 14.50 -2.07
C MET A 695 21.92 13.03 -1.69
N LEU A 696 21.46 12.18 -2.59
CA LEU A 696 21.31 10.75 -2.34
C LEU A 696 22.68 10.06 -2.22
N GLU A 697 23.65 10.46 -3.03
CA GLU A 697 25.03 9.97 -2.95
C GLU A 697 25.68 10.38 -1.62
N ASP A 698 25.52 11.64 -1.18
CA ASP A 698 26.00 12.07 0.15
C ASP A 698 25.29 11.34 1.29
N ALA A 699 23.98 11.09 1.18
CA ALA A 699 23.22 10.33 2.18
C ALA A 699 23.65 8.85 2.26
N MET A 700 24.16 8.28 1.17
CA MET A 700 24.73 6.93 1.15
C MET A 700 26.05 6.86 1.93
N GLU A 701 26.89 7.89 1.82
CA GLU A 701 28.21 7.95 2.44
C GLU A 701 28.15 8.50 3.87
N HIS A 702 27.17 9.39 4.17
CA HIS A 702 27.00 10.09 5.44
C HIS A 702 25.56 9.98 5.97
N PRO A 703 25.08 8.76 6.27
CA PRO A 703 23.68 8.55 6.68
C PRO A 703 23.27 9.29 7.95
N GLU A 704 24.23 9.60 8.83
CA GLU A 704 24.02 10.35 10.07
C GLU A 704 23.55 11.79 9.84
N LYS A 705 23.84 12.38 8.68
CA LYS A 705 23.38 13.72 8.29
C LYS A 705 21.92 13.73 7.85
N TYR A 706 21.37 12.56 7.47
CA TYR A 706 20.07 12.42 6.81
C TYR A 706 19.12 11.43 7.52
N PRO A 707 18.93 11.53 8.85
CA PRO A 707 18.22 10.51 9.64
C PRO A 707 16.74 10.33 9.27
N GLN A 708 16.13 11.36 8.65
CA GLN A 708 14.73 11.37 8.24
C GLN A 708 14.53 11.55 6.73
N LEU A 709 15.61 11.43 5.91
CA LEU A 709 15.48 11.56 4.46
C LEU A 709 14.50 10.54 3.92
N THR A 710 13.36 11.03 3.48
CA THR A 710 12.26 10.24 2.95
C THR A 710 12.25 10.33 1.43
N ILE A 711 12.11 9.20 0.77
CA ILE A 711 11.95 9.11 -0.69
C ILE A 711 10.74 8.27 -1.05
N ARG A 712 10.09 8.63 -2.14
CA ARG A 712 9.03 7.84 -2.77
C ARG A 712 9.67 6.77 -3.66
N VAL A 713 9.24 5.52 -3.53
CA VAL A 713 9.86 4.39 -4.26
C VAL A 713 8.94 3.74 -5.27
N SER A 714 7.76 3.28 -4.88
CA SER A 714 6.74 2.71 -5.77
C SER A 714 5.42 2.55 -5.01
N GLY A 715 4.59 3.58 -5.03
CA GLY A 715 3.31 3.62 -4.30
C GLY A 715 3.42 3.90 -2.81
N TYR A 716 4.62 3.96 -2.24
CA TYR A 716 4.88 4.35 -0.85
C TYR A 716 6.25 4.99 -0.70
N ALA A 717 6.51 5.56 0.47
CA ALA A 717 7.79 6.14 0.81
C ALA A 717 8.60 5.22 1.74
N VAL A 718 9.90 5.45 1.75
CA VAL A 718 10.84 4.80 2.66
C VAL A 718 11.83 5.83 3.20
N ASN A 719 12.45 5.52 4.32
CA ASN A 719 13.62 6.26 4.77
C ASN A 719 14.83 5.76 3.97
N PHE A 720 15.46 6.64 3.19
CA PHE A 720 16.52 6.29 2.25
C PHE A 720 17.70 5.56 2.90
N ILE A 721 18.11 5.99 4.09
CA ILE A 721 19.24 5.37 4.79
C ILE A 721 18.95 3.96 5.34
N LYS A 722 17.67 3.54 5.38
CA LYS A 722 17.27 2.17 5.77
C LYS A 722 17.25 1.20 4.59
N LEU A 723 17.38 1.70 3.36
CA LEU A 723 17.49 0.85 2.18
C LEU A 723 18.81 0.06 2.19
N SER A 724 18.79 -1.17 1.67
CA SER A 724 20.03 -1.86 1.35
C SER A 724 20.83 -1.08 0.30
N ARG A 725 22.14 -1.23 0.29
CA ARG A 725 23.04 -0.56 -0.69
C ARG A 725 22.57 -0.76 -2.12
N GLU A 726 22.06 -1.92 -2.45
CA GLU A 726 21.55 -2.25 -3.78
C GLU A 726 20.30 -1.47 -4.14
N HIS A 727 19.34 -1.33 -3.22
CA HIS A 727 18.15 -0.50 -3.42
C HIS A 727 18.48 0.99 -3.49
N GLN A 728 19.46 1.46 -2.71
CA GLN A 728 19.95 2.84 -2.81
C GLN A 728 20.53 3.13 -4.21
N LEU A 729 21.37 2.24 -4.72
CA LEU A 729 21.93 2.35 -6.07
C LEU A 729 20.86 2.29 -7.16
N GLU A 730 19.85 1.44 -7.00
CA GLU A 730 18.70 1.38 -7.92
C GLU A 730 17.98 2.72 -7.96
N VAL A 731 17.66 3.32 -6.80
CA VAL A 731 17.00 4.64 -6.72
C VAL A 731 17.85 5.73 -7.38
N ILE A 732 19.15 5.74 -7.14
CA ILE A 732 20.08 6.71 -7.74
C ILE A 732 20.17 6.53 -9.27
N SER A 733 19.97 5.32 -9.77
CA SER A 733 19.98 5.02 -11.22
C SER A 733 18.73 5.46 -11.97
N ARG A 734 17.65 5.82 -11.26
CA ARG A 734 16.39 6.28 -11.87
C ARG A 734 16.57 7.59 -12.64
N SER A 735 15.63 7.87 -13.55
CA SER A 735 15.61 9.15 -14.25
C SER A 735 15.30 10.29 -13.28
N PHE A 736 16.19 11.29 -13.26
CA PHE A 736 15.94 12.58 -12.62
C PHE A 736 15.75 13.59 -13.75
N HIS A 737 14.53 14.09 -13.88
CA HIS A 737 14.21 15.01 -14.96
C HIS A 737 14.86 16.40 -14.71
N GLU A 738 15.75 16.77 -15.59
CA GLU A 738 16.46 18.06 -15.56
C GLU A 738 15.75 19.13 -16.39
N ARG A 739 14.64 18.76 -17.07
CA ARG A 739 13.77 19.65 -17.84
C ARG A 739 12.33 19.14 -17.83
N MET A 740 11.40 20.06 -17.90
CA MET A 740 9.97 19.80 -18.01
C MET A 740 9.58 19.12 -19.32
#